data_4163261f21ae2302bd3591406bf72a27
#
_entry.id   4163261f21ae2302bd3591406bf72a27
#
_cell.length_a   1.000
_cell.length_b   1.000
_cell.length_c   1.000
_cell.angle_alpha   90.00
_cell.angle_beta   90.00
_cell.angle_gamma   90.00
#
_symmetry.space_group_name_H-M   'P 1'
#
loop_
_entity.id
_entity.type
_entity.pdbx_description
1 polymer ?
#
loop_
_entity_poly.entity_id
_entity_poly.type
_entity_poly.pdbx_seq_one_letter_code
_entity_poly.pdbx_strand_id
1 'polypeptide(L)'
;MKVVPLRRFQGPSRCLSRYRGFALIWALLLLHTIFARASDAPRAQREAAVIEARNGDAKDGLAALQALLKEYPDDARLLADATVVANWAGNDELVLDLYARERTPRDDGGVVEAAARSARNLHRYDQSIAFYRHAQALEPARWQPFLGEAMVLTDQGDYAAAAKLMEPLLRFHENEKDVMQGQGYLCSRMANFGCSIAMYQDFLQKSPDDTRVRTDLALALSRMGGETYAAAFYAKSIAPLASETELSLNGAAAGEEVNWGEVYAPTRAQQRADSEMALAGLNVVIAASDPKGSVWKAAQYDRLVALYDLKQARDAVQSFEELEREGLDVPAYALESVAGAYLALHDPERAEALYRRLLEKSPADGNLWSGLAYAQMERWHPSEALATIDHAYKSAAPWLRPLGLSAPKVNQMRLNLESQAAQMRRDVDELADEQRRFEHLVAAAPGNENLRWQLATSYLVRGWTLRALEESRIADSYATSDEVPSLAGAEIDELAGLRDQVDAMLPALRDREFDNPLFKRLLSEMSIERSWQFEAETIFGWGSGIQTGSSDQHSDTSLSTPLFNNRWRIYGHELSDSGDFGPDTGERTRGSLGVRYNYDRQEAWAEFGHDGGTDRNAGNVGTKLSFGDFWTLRVEADNDSFDVPVRAVTGHIYGRSLDLNLGWRASELLSAHAGLERVLFSDGNQRAAISAAWDQRMQTTPRWQMSIGAEEWASSNSLDEDRPYFNPKHDFSLGPHGSFDWLTWQRYDRSFHQRVELQAAPYWQQNYGTGFSVSAHYGQYWKLRSGLELRCGLSWNTQPYDGANEHRTALNTGVTWGSQ
;
A
#
# COMPACT_ATOMS: atom_id res chain seq x y z
N MET A 1 27.72 60.70 -34.36
CA MET A 1 27.73 61.89 -35.28
C MET A 1 28.43 63.00 -34.57
N LYS A 2 29.53 63.55 -35.27
CA LYS A 2 30.33 64.71 -34.96
C LYS A 2 31.25 64.63 -33.74
N VAL A 3 32.45 64.26 -33.81
CA VAL A 3 33.75 64.66 -34.49
C VAL A 3 34.11 66.09 -34.25
N VAL A 4 35.35 66.23 -33.77
CA VAL A 4 36.42 67.22 -34.09
C VAL A 4 36.64 68.44 -33.18
N PRO A 5 37.86 68.99 -33.10
CA PRO A 5 39.21 68.43 -32.82
C PRO A 5 40.15 69.34 -31.92
N LEU A 6 41.31 68.78 -31.65
CA LEU A 6 42.62 69.37 -31.39
C LEU A 6 42.87 70.87 -31.55
N ARG A 7 43.64 71.47 -30.64
CA ARG A 7 44.74 72.37 -30.98
C ARG A 7 45.94 72.24 -30.01
N ARG A 8 47.11 72.06 -30.67
CA ARG A 8 48.41 72.20 -30.17
C ARG A 8 48.76 73.74 -30.06
N PHE A 9 49.64 74.14 -29.13
CA PHE A 9 50.57 75.24 -29.35
C PHE A 9 51.95 74.94 -28.76
N GLN A 10 52.95 75.25 -29.55
CA GLN A 10 54.40 75.12 -29.32
C GLN A 10 54.90 76.28 -28.55
N GLY A 11 56.09 76.08 -27.94
CA GLY A 11 56.97 76.91 -27.17
C GLY A 11 57.47 78.23 -27.82
N PRO A 12 58.50 78.89 -27.40
CA PRO A 12 59.90 78.47 -27.36
C PRO A 12 60.80 79.07 -26.24
N SER A 13 61.89 78.41 -26.05
CA SER A 13 63.31 78.77 -25.84
C SER A 13 63.82 80.07 -25.15
N ARG A 14 64.98 79.91 -24.42
CA ARG A 14 66.17 80.72 -24.08
C ARG A 14 66.04 81.55 -22.80
N CYS A 15 66.96 81.42 -21.84
CA CYS A 15 68.30 81.83 -21.88
C CYS A 15 69.15 81.40 -20.66
N LEU A 16 70.39 81.17 -20.93
CA LEU A 16 71.51 80.82 -20.09
C LEU A 16 71.90 81.88 -19.05
N SER A 17 72.39 81.47 -17.89
CA SER A 17 73.75 81.66 -17.37
C SER A 17 73.80 82.09 -15.87
N ARG A 18 74.82 81.54 -15.22
CA ARG A 18 75.61 81.93 -14.03
C ARG A 18 74.98 81.78 -12.62
N TYR A 19 75.44 80.77 -11.90
CA TYR A 19 76.43 80.94 -10.86
C TYR A 19 76.93 79.59 -10.34
N ARG A 20 78.22 79.39 -10.34
CA ARG A 20 78.92 78.33 -9.57
C ARG A 20 79.02 78.81 -8.13
N GLY A 21 78.55 77.97 -7.20
CA GLY A 21 78.90 78.27 -5.82
C GLY A 21 77.99 77.59 -4.75
N PHE A 22 77.27 76.56 -5.01
CA PHE A 22 76.45 75.84 -3.93
C PHE A 22 76.45 74.32 -4.16
N ALA A 23 77.53 73.72 -4.60
CA ALA A 23 77.61 72.32 -4.94
C ALA A 23 77.82 71.34 -3.77
N LEU A 24 78.04 71.77 -2.55
CA LEU A 24 78.34 70.91 -1.40
C LEU A 24 77.18 70.77 -0.40
N ILE A 25 76.23 71.69 -0.37
CA ILE A 25 75.06 71.56 0.57
C ILE A 25 73.89 70.75 -0.10
N TRP A 26 73.86 70.81 -1.43
CA TRP A 26 72.83 69.99 -2.19
C TRP A 26 73.21 68.53 -2.31
N ALA A 27 74.45 68.13 -2.19
CA ALA A 27 74.87 66.72 -2.20
C ALA A 27 74.47 65.99 -0.89
N LEU A 28 74.49 66.68 0.26
CA LEU A 28 74.08 66.11 1.55
C LEU A 28 72.54 66.10 1.73
N LEU A 29 71.82 67.05 1.13
CA LEU A 29 70.35 67.06 1.08
C LEU A 29 69.80 66.03 0.05
N LEU A 30 70.50 65.84 -1.08
CA LEU A 30 70.18 64.77 -2.04
C LEU A 30 70.43 63.34 -1.50
N LEU A 31 71.48 63.13 -0.65
CA LEU A 31 71.71 61.86 -0.02
C LEU A 31 70.68 61.59 1.07
N HIS A 32 70.21 62.62 1.81
CA HIS A 32 69.15 62.40 2.80
C HIS A 32 67.76 62.16 2.16
N THR A 33 67.45 62.78 0.97
CA THR A 33 66.22 62.51 0.26
C THR A 33 66.22 61.20 -0.51
N ILE A 34 67.45 60.71 -0.90
CA ILE A 34 67.57 59.39 -1.54
C ILE A 34 67.46 58.24 -0.49
N PHE A 35 67.95 58.41 0.74
CA PHE A 35 67.83 57.42 1.80
C PHE A 35 66.40 57.41 2.44
N ALA A 36 65.64 58.51 2.44
CA ALA A 36 64.26 58.58 2.88
C ALA A 36 63.31 58.08 1.81
N ARG A 37 63.71 57.97 0.54
CA ARG A 37 62.85 57.41 -0.54
C ARG A 37 63.05 55.90 -0.81
N ALA A 38 64.03 55.26 -0.17
CA ALA A 38 64.38 53.87 -0.42
C ALA A 38 63.59 52.87 0.41
N SER A 39 62.63 53.31 1.25
CA SER A 39 61.75 52.44 2.09
C SER A 39 60.39 52.16 1.56
N ASP A 40 59.90 52.94 0.57
CA ASP A 40 58.61 52.82 0.01
C ASP A 40 58.64 52.16 -1.36
N ALA A 41 57.75 51.16 -1.58
CA ALA A 41 57.58 50.51 -2.87
C ALA A 41 57.14 51.50 -3.95
N PRO A 42 57.58 51.31 -5.23
CA PRO A 42 57.20 52.19 -6.34
C PRO A 42 55.70 52.28 -6.48
N ARG A 43 55.16 53.47 -6.23
CA ARG A 43 53.72 53.71 -6.22
C ARG A 43 53.04 53.25 -7.52
N ALA A 44 53.62 53.46 -8.66
CA ALA A 44 53.04 53.06 -9.96
C ALA A 44 52.94 51.58 -10.14
N GLN A 45 53.88 50.76 -9.66
CA GLN A 45 53.85 49.28 -9.74
C GLN A 45 52.83 48.71 -8.76
N ARG A 46 52.71 49.27 -7.56
CA ARG A 46 51.73 48.88 -6.57
C ARG A 46 50.29 49.17 -7.08
N GLU A 47 50.05 50.40 -7.56
CA GLU A 47 48.71 50.76 -8.10
C GLU A 47 48.34 49.94 -9.34
N ALA A 48 49.32 49.61 -10.20
CA ALA A 48 49.10 48.75 -11.37
C ALA A 48 48.66 47.33 -10.92
N ALA A 49 49.33 46.74 -9.92
CA ALA A 49 48.93 45.43 -9.39
C ALA A 49 47.54 45.42 -8.74
N VAL A 50 47.15 46.50 -8.03
CA VAL A 50 45.79 46.64 -7.47
C VAL A 50 44.76 46.82 -8.56
N ILE A 51 45.06 47.57 -9.65
CA ILE A 51 44.17 47.73 -10.79
C ILE A 51 43.96 46.40 -11.52
N GLU A 52 45.04 45.63 -11.71
CA GLU A 52 45.00 44.29 -12.29
C GLU A 52 44.09 43.37 -11.47
N ALA A 53 44.28 43.35 -10.16
CA ALA A 53 43.38 42.59 -9.26
C ALA A 53 41.92 43.02 -9.32
N ARG A 54 41.61 44.31 -9.44
CA ARG A 54 40.23 44.84 -9.60
C ARG A 54 39.60 44.49 -10.93
N ASN A 55 40.38 44.29 -11.98
CA ASN A 55 39.88 43.94 -13.32
C ASN A 55 39.59 42.44 -13.45
N GLY A 56 39.70 41.67 -12.39
CA GLY A 56 39.33 40.23 -12.33
C GLY A 56 40.49 39.27 -12.20
N ASP A 57 41.72 39.76 -12.20
CA ASP A 57 42.95 38.96 -12.07
C ASP A 57 43.59 39.10 -10.68
N ALA A 58 42.79 38.74 -9.66
CA ALA A 58 43.23 38.92 -8.26
C ALA A 58 44.45 38.05 -7.89
N LYS A 59 44.69 36.92 -8.55
CA LYS A 59 45.84 36.05 -8.32
C LYS A 59 47.12 36.63 -8.85
N ASP A 60 47.09 37.17 -10.08
CA ASP A 60 48.28 37.78 -10.70
C ASP A 60 48.60 39.11 -10.06
N GLY A 61 47.59 39.94 -9.73
CA GLY A 61 47.78 41.15 -8.93
C GLY A 61 48.36 40.83 -7.56
N LEU A 62 47.94 39.77 -6.89
CA LEU A 62 48.51 39.33 -5.62
C LEU A 62 49.97 38.88 -5.79
N ALA A 63 50.28 38.13 -6.84
CA ALA A 63 51.67 37.69 -7.11
C ALA A 63 52.62 38.89 -7.33
N ALA A 64 52.18 39.93 -8.04
CA ALA A 64 52.91 41.15 -8.22
C ALA A 64 53.17 41.91 -6.90
N LEU A 65 52.10 42.00 -6.04
CA LEU A 65 52.28 42.63 -4.70
C LEU A 65 53.20 41.82 -3.80
N GLN A 66 53.10 40.46 -3.83
CA GLN A 66 54.04 39.61 -3.10
C GLN A 66 55.48 39.71 -3.55
N ALA A 67 55.74 39.91 -4.85
CA ALA A 67 57.08 40.20 -5.36
C ALA A 67 57.65 41.52 -4.83
N LEU A 68 56.79 42.57 -4.79
CA LEU A 68 57.17 43.85 -4.18
C LEU A 68 57.43 43.75 -2.66
N LEU A 69 56.61 42.91 -1.95
CA LEU A 69 56.81 42.66 -0.50
C LEU A 69 58.11 41.96 -0.17
N LYS A 70 58.79 41.27 -1.10
CA LYS A 70 60.10 40.70 -0.90
C LYS A 70 61.17 41.79 -0.87
N GLU A 71 60.95 42.86 -1.65
CA GLU A 71 61.93 44.00 -1.73
C GLU A 71 61.63 45.06 -0.67
N TYR A 72 60.33 45.25 -0.33
CA TYR A 72 59.80 46.24 0.60
C TYR A 72 58.94 45.61 1.71
N PRO A 73 59.52 44.78 2.59
CA PRO A 73 58.71 43.93 3.50
C PRO A 73 57.93 44.69 4.59
N ASP A 74 58.35 45.93 4.90
CA ASP A 74 57.76 46.74 5.97
C ASP A 74 57.02 47.99 5.43
N ASP A 75 56.77 48.06 4.09
CA ASP A 75 55.94 49.11 3.50
C ASP A 75 54.48 48.90 3.87
N ALA A 76 54.06 49.81 4.74
CA ALA A 76 52.71 49.68 5.31
C ALA A 76 51.56 49.85 4.29
N ARG A 77 51.80 50.61 3.19
CA ARG A 77 50.74 50.72 2.13
C ARG A 77 50.70 49.49 1.23
N LEU A 78 51.90 48.92 1.02
CA LEU A 78 51.99 47.68 0.25
C LEU A 78 51.35 46.48 1.03
N LEU A 79 51.61 46.41 2.34
CA LEU A 79 51.00 45.44 3.22
C LEU A 79 49.44 45.54 3.20
N ALA A 80 48.91 46.76 3.30
CA ALA A 80 47.49 47.03 3.24
C ALA A 80 46.86 46.61 1.90
N ASP A 81 47.46 47.05 0.78
CA ASP A 81 46.98 46.67 -0.54
C ASP A 81 47.07 45.15 -0.77
N ALA A 82 48.14 44.51 -0.34
CA ALA A 82 48.33 43.06 -0.42
C ALA A 82 47.34 42.32 0.45
N THR A 83 46.96 42.82 1.63
CA THR A 83 45.94 42.26 2.53
C THR A 83 44.58 42.25 1.84
N VAL A 84 44.18 43.39 1.23
CA VAL A 84 42.91 43.50 0.52
C VAL A 84 42.86 42.60 -0.72
N VAL A 85 43.97 42.62 -1.52
CA VAL A 85 44.02 41.77 -2.72
C VAL A 85 44.12 40.28 -2.41
N ALA A 86 44.79 39.89 -1.34
CA ALA A 86 44.82 38.51 -0.86
C ALA A 86 43.41 38.01 -0.48
N ASN A 87 42.60 38.89 0.14
CA ASN A 87 41.17 38.56 0.40
C ASN A 87 40.37 38.39 -0.90
N TRP A 88 40.60 39.25 -1.92
CA TRP A 88 39.94 39.08 -3.23
C TRP A 88 40.37 37.79 -3.93
N ALA A 89 41.64 37.39 -3.74
CA ALA A 89 42.18 36.13 -4.25
C ALA A 89 41.75 34.87 -3.45
N GLY A 90 41.06 35.04 -2.36
CA GLY A 90 40.58 33.93 -1.51
C GLY A 90 41.70 33.28 -0.64
N ASN A 91 42.82 33.98 -0.42
CA ASN A 91 43.92 33.44 0.39
C ASN A 91 43.85 33.93 1.84
N ASP A 92 42.89 33.38 2.60
CA ASP A 92 42.48 33.86 3.92
C ASP A 92 43.59 33.77 4.98
N GLU A 93 44.43 32.72 4.96
CA GLU A 93 45.56 32.59 5.89
C GLU A 93 46.61 33.67 5.62
N LEU A 94 46.91 33.96 4.33
CA LEU A 94 47.83 35.03 3.96
C LEU A 94 47.31 36.41 4.36
N VAL A 95 46.00 36.65 4.27
CA VAL A 95 45.36 37.89 4.76
C VAL A 95 45.69 38.14 6.23
N LEU A 96 45.46 37.12 7.06
CA LEU A 96 45.71 37.25 8.49
C LEU A 96 47.20 37.39 8.83
N ASP A 97 48.10 36.71 8.07
CA ASP A 97 49.56 36.89 8.23
C ASP A 97 50.00 38.31 7.83
N LEU A 98 49.57 38.82 6.71
CA LEU A 98 49.88 40.19 6.24
C LEU A 98 49.33 41.22 7.19
N TYR A 99 48.08 41.07 7.68
CA TYR A 99 47.46 41.96 8.66
C TYR A 99 48.22 41.98 10.00
N ALA A 100 48.70 40.83 10.49
CA ALA A 100 49.50 40.72 11.70
C ALA A 100 50.89 41.36 11.60
N ARG A 101 51.48 41.48 10.42
CA ARG A 101 52.78 42.14 10.17
C ARG A 101 52.66 43.65 10.17
N GLU A 102 51.48 44.21 10.00
CA GLU A 102 51.25 45.65 10.01
C GLU A 102 51.46 46.22 11.42
N ARG A 103 52.58 46.91 11.64
CA ARG A 103 52.97 47.39 12.97
C ARG A 103 52.31 48.69 13.41
N THR A 104 51.65 49.41 12.53
CA THR A 104 50.83 50.60 12.83
C THR A 104 49.42 50.36 12.57
N PRO A 105 48.51 50.44 13.59
CA PRO A 105 47.08 50.37 13.37
C PRO A 105 46.73 51.47 12.34
N ARG A 106 46.25 51.07 11.16
CA ARG A 106 45.76 52.02 10.19
C ARG A 106 44.30 52.32 10.45
N ASP A 107 44.02 53.60 10.32
CA ASP A 107 42.65 54.12 10.26
C ASP A 107 41.98 53.78 8.91
N ASP A 108 42.25 52.61 8.34
CA ASP A 108 41.65 52.11 7.10
C ASP A 108 40.71 50.93 7.41
N GLY A 109 39.43 51.26 7.53
CA GLY A 109 38.39 50.29 7.83
C GLY A 109 38.27 49.16 6.81
N GLY A 110 38.67 49.40 5.53
CA GLY A 110 38.63 48.39 4.47
C GLY A 110 39.59 47.25 4.66
N VAL A 111 40.82 47.55 5.18
CA VAL A 111 41.86 46.54 5.45
C VAL A 111 41.43 45.67 6.65
N VAL A 112 40.89 46.30 7.70
CA VAL A 112 40.35 45.59 8.89
C VAL A 112 39.20 44.71 8.50
N GLU A 113 38.32 45.18 7.61
CA GLU A 113 37.18 44.42 7.09
C GLU A 113 37.63 43.22 6.25
N ALA A 114 38.69 43.34 5.44
CA ALA A 114 39.29 42.21 4.72
C ALA A 114 39.78 41.12 5.68
N ALA A 115 40.53 41.55 6.73
CA ALA A 115 40.97 40.63 7.79
C ALA A 115 39.79 39.98 8.53
N ALA A 116 38.71 40.72 8.80
CA ALA A 116 37.50 40.20 9.44
C ALA A 116 36.82 39.15 8.57
N ARG A 117 36.67 39.35 7.28
CA ARG A 117 36.11 38.39 6.33
C ARG A 117 36.92 37.11 6.29
N SER A 118 38.24 37.21 6.19
CA SER A 118 39.15 36.07 6.15
C SER A 118 39.13 35.28 7.47
N ALA A 119 39.05 35.95 8.61
CA ALA A 119 38.87 35.29 9.90
C ALA A 119 37.52 34.53 9.97
N ARG A 120 36.44 35.08 9.41
CA ARG A 120 35.15 34.39 9.28
C ARG A 120 35.25 33.13 8.42
N ASN A 121 35.90 33.24 7.25
CA ASN A 121 36.07 32.11 6.31
C ASN A 121 36.89 30.96 6.96
N LEU A 122 37.83 31.29 7.82
CA LEU A 122 38.65 30.35 8.60
C LEU A 122 37.95 29.88 9.90
N HIS A 123 36.66 30.20 10.09
CA HIS A 123 35.89 29.89 11.30
C HIS A 123 36.48 30.45 12.62
N ARG A 124 37.34 31.47 12.54
CA ARG A 124 37.90 32.20 13.71
C ARG A 124 36.95 33.31 14.13
N TYR A 125 35.76 32.92 14.56
CA TYR A 125 34.60 33.83 14.75
C TYR A 125 34.87 34.95 15.74
N ASP A 126 35.45 34.65 16.91
CA ASP A 126 35.72 35.68 17.93
C ASP A 126 36.73 36.75 17.42
N GLN A 127 37.71 36.30 16.66
CA GLN A 127 38.67 37.19 16.00
C GLN A 127 38.00 38.02 14.90
N SER A 128 37.13 37.46 14.13
CA SER A 128 36.36 38.13 13.09
C SER A 128 35.48 39.23 13.68
N ILE A 129 34.73 38.93 14.78
CA ILE A 129 33.90 39.91 15.50
C ILE A 129 34.74 41.05 16.02
N ALA A 130 35.90 40.76 16.63
CA ALA A 130 36.79 41.81 17.12
C ALA A 130 37.25 42.74 15.99
N PHE A 131 37.58 42.20 14.83
CA PHE A 131 37.94 42.98 13.66
C PHE A 131 36.81 43.80 13.08
N TYR A 132 35.58 43.24 12.96
CA TYR A 132 34.43 44.02 12.50
C TYR A 132 34.08 45.17 13.47
N ARG A 133 34.16 44.97 14.78
CA ARG A 133 33.94 46.02 15.76
C ARG A 133 35.01 47.10 15.71
N HIS A 134 36.25 46.73 15.41
CA HIS A 134 37.34 47.67 15.13
C HIS A 134 37.06 48.50 13.88
N ALA A 135 36.62 47.87 12.79
CA ALA A 135 36.23 48.57 11.56
C ALA A 135 35.04 49.54 11.78
N GLN A 136 34.05 49.14 12.59
CA GLN A 136 32.92 49.99 12.98
C GLN A 136 33.39 51.21 13.80
N ALA A 137 34.37 51.04 14.65
CA ALA A 137 34.93 52.15 15.46
C ALA A 137 35.74 53.15 14.59
N LEU A 138 36.41 52.66 13.56
CA LEU A 138 37.17 53.49 12.61
C LEU A 138 36.25 54.31 11.68
N GLU A 139 35.17 53.65 11.17
CA GLU A 139 34.28 54.23 10.18
C GLU A 139 32.79 54.01 10.59
N PRO A 140 32.28 54.73 11.63
CA PRO A 140 30.95 54.47 12.17
C PRO A 140 29.80 54.77 11.21
N ALA A 141 30.02 55.50 10.14
CA ALA A 141 29.02 55.84 9.13
C ALA A 141 28.88 54.77 8.04
N ARG A 142 29.81 53.82 7.98
CA ARG A 142 29.73 52.71 7.04
C ARG A 142 28.87 51.56 7.64
N TRP A 143 27.93 51.08 6.89
CA TRP A 143 27.04 50.01 7.31
C TRP A 143 27.62 48.58 7.08
N GLN A 144 28.60 48.45 6.13
CA GLN A 144 29.13 47.14 5.72
C GLN A 144 29.78 46.35 6.87
N PRO A 145 30.55 46.96 7.80
CA PRO A 145 31.13 46.24 8.94
C PRO A 145 30.04 45.71 9.93
N PHE A 146 28.91 46.39 10.06
CA PHE A 146 27.77 45.92 10.90
C PHE A 146 27.11 44.71 10.26
N LEU A 147 26.92 44.72 8.95
CA LEU A 147 26.45 43.56 8.22
C LEU A 147 27.42 42.37 8.35
N GLY A 148 28.72 42.63 8.21
CA GLY A 148 29.75 41.61 8.38
C GLY A 148 29.69 40.95 9.75
N GLU A 149 29.60 41.72 10.85
CA GLU A 149 29.48 41.22 12.20
C GLU A 149 28.16 40.40 12.36
N ALA A 150 27.03 40.90 11.83
CA ALA A 150 25.76 40.15 11.85
C ALA A 150 25.87 38.78 11.17
N MET A 151 26.64 38.70 10.08
CA MET A 151 26.84 37.42 9.38
C MET A 151 27.71 36.44 10.18
N VAL A 152 28.73 36.92 10.90
CA VAL A 152 29.56 36.08 11.79
C VAL A 152 28.71 35.55 12.97
N LEU A 153 27.88 36.39 13.57
CA LEU A 153 26.98 36.00 14.64
C LEU A 153 25.94 34.96 14.16
N THR A 154 25.49 35.10 12.91
CA THR A 154 24.64 34.11 12.26
C THR A 154 25.32 32.75 12.13
N ASP A 155 26.60 32.74 11.74
CA ASP A 155 27.39 31.52 11.62
C ASP A 155 27.65 30.86 12.98
N GLN A 156 27.83 31.65 14.05
CA GLN A 156 27.94 31.15 15.42
C GLN A 156 26.59 30.63 16.01
N GLY A 157 25.46 30.95 15.39
CA GLY A 157 24.13 30.62 15.90
C GLY A 157 23.54 31.63 16.91
N ASP A 158 24.22 32.79 17.13
CA ASP A 158 23.64 33.88 17.94
C ASP A 158 22.73 34.75 17.07
N TYR A 159 21.57 34.16 16.72
CA TYR A 159 20.57 34.79 15.85
C TYR A 159 19.95 36.05 16.47
N ALA A 160 19.86 36.10 17.79
CA ALA A 160 19.29 37.26 18.50
C ALA A 160 20.19 38.49 18.37
N ALA A 161 21.51 38.33 18.59
CA ALA A 161 22.47 39.39 18.37
C ALA A 161 22.57 39.80 16.89
N ALA A 162 22.58 38.81 15.97
CA ALA A 162 22.57 39.08 14.55
C ALA A 162 21.35 39.89 14.10
N ALA A 163 20.16 39.50 14.53
CA ALA A 163 18.92 40.22 14.21
C ALA A 163 18.90 41.67 14.72
N LYS A 164 19.46 41.90 15.92
CA LYS A 164 19.60 43.25 16.48
C LYS A 164 20.48 44.16 15.63
N LEU A 165 21.54 43.63 15.06
CA LEU A 165 22.40 44.37 14.12
C LEU A 165 21.75 44.57 12.76
N MET A 166 20.95 43.62 12.29
CA MET A 166 20.20 43.71 11.05
C MET A 166 19.07 44.73 11.08
N GLU A 167 18.44 44.98 12.21
CA GLU A 167 17.27 45.84 12.33
C GLU A 167 17.53 47.29 11.78
N PRO A 168 18.58 48.00 12.19
CA PRO A 168 18.87 49.32 11.61
C PRO A 168 19.26 49.23 10.14
N LEU A 169 19.94 48.17 9.70
CA LEU A 169 20.32 47.97 8.30
C LEU A 169 19.08 47.81 7.41
N LEU A 170 18.13 47.03 7.83
CA LEU A 170 16.84 46.88 7.11
C LEU A 170 16.02 48.18 7.10
N ARG A 171 16.12 49.00 8.14
CA ARG A 171 15.37 50.25 8.20
C ARG A 171 15.94 51.36 7.31
N PHE A 172 17.26 51.44 7.17
CA PHE A 172 17.94 52.55 6.47
C PHE A 172 18.63 52.13 5.17
N HIS A 173 18.83 50.82 4.97
CA HIS A 173 19.57 50.23 3.83
C HIS A 173 18.79 49.05 3.20
N GLU A 174 17.45 49.05 3.31
CA GLU A 174 16.59 47.95 2.83
C GLU A 174 16.76 47.62 1.34
N ASN A 175 17.21 48.63 0.55
CA ASN A 175 17.38 48.48 -0.88
C ASN A 175 18.78 48.02 -1.28
N GLU A 176 19.70 47.89 -0.36
CA GLU A 176 21.08 47.40 -0.60
C GLU A 176 21.04 45.87 -0.80
N LYS A 177 21.64 45.41 -1.90
CA LYS A 177 21.63 43.97 -2.23
C LYS A 177 22.29 43.11 -1.16
N ASP A 178 23.40 43.56 -0.61
CA ASP A 178 24.14 42.80 0.43
C ASP A 178 23.29 42.69 1.71
N VAL A 179 22.52 43.71 2.05
CA VAL A 179 21.61 43.67 3.22
C VAL A 179 20.47 42.70 2.98
N MET A 180 19.87 42.68 1.79
CA MET A 180 18.81 41.71 1.44
C MET A 180 19.33 40.28 1.47
N GLN A 181 20.53 40.04 0.88
CA GLN A 181 21.14 38.71 0.92
C GLN A 181 21.49 38.28 2.37
N GLY A 182 22.05 39.20 3.15
CA GLY A 182 22.38 38.96 4.54
C GLY A 182 21.14 38.62 5.39
N GLN A 183 20.03 39.33 5.19
CA GLN A 183 18.79 39.04 5.87
C GLN A 183 18.22 37.69 5.43
N GLY A 184 18.25 37.40 4.12
CA GLY A 184 17.83 36.09 3.60
C GLY A 184 18.63 34.93 4.20
N TYR A 185 19.95 35.13 4.33
CA TYR A 185 20.82 34.16 4.98
C TYR A 185 20.51 33.95 6.46
N LEU A 186 20.36 35.02 7.24
CA LEU A 186 19.95 34.93 8.65
C LEU A 186 18.63 34.20 8.80
N CYS A 187 17.61 34.54 8.00
CA CYS A 187 16.30 33.86 8.00
C CYS A 187 16.43 32.36 7.69
N SER A 188 17.27 32.02 6.72
CA SER A 188 17.55 30.62 6.35
C SER A 188 18.16 29.82 7.51
N ARG A 189 19.14 30.43 8.21
CA ARG A 189 19.79 29.81 9.38
C ARG A 189 18.86 29.67 10.59
N MET A 190 17.89 30.55 10.71
CA MET A 190 16.80 30.48 11.71
C MET A 190 15.68 29.49 11.32
N ALA A 191 15.77 28.81 10.21
CA ALA A 191 14.71 28.00 9.61
C ALA A 191 13.41 28.78 9.32
N ASN A 192 13.50 30.11 9.20
CA ASN A 192 12.40 30.96 8.73
C ASN A 192 12.49 31.08 7.19
N PHE A 193 12.15 29.98 6.49
CA PHE A 193 12.33 29.92 5.04
C PHE A 193 11.39 30.86 4.26
N GLY A 194 10.21 31.18 4.81
CA GLY A 194 9.33 32.19 4.20
C GLY A 194 9.97 33.56 4.13
N CYS A 195 10.62 34.02 5.21
CA CYS A 195 11.40 35.26 5.21
C CYS A 195 12.60 35.17 4.23
N SER A 196 13.31 34.04 4.24
CA SER A 196 14.46 33.84 3.34
C SER A 196 14.06 33.92 1.87
N ILE A 197 12.98 33.26 1.48
CA ILE A 197 12.43 33.28 0.13
C ILE A 197 12.04 34.70 -0.29
N ALA A 198 11.32 35.44 0.56
CA ALA A 198 10.91 36.81 0.26
C ALA A 198 12.12 37.71 -0.02
N MET A 199 13.16 37.65 0.83
CA MET A 199 14.37 38.47 0.67
C MET A 199 15.15 38.12 -0.60
N TYR A 200 15.27 36.83 -0.91
CA TYR A 200 15.95 36.39 -2.13
C TYR A 200 15.16 36.74 -3.41
N GLN A 201 13.85 36.68 -3.35
CA GLN A 201 13.00 37.11 -4.47
C GLN A 201 13.10 38.61 -4.71
N ASP A 202 13.07 39.45 -3.66
CA ASP A 202 13.26 40.92 -3.78
C ASP A 202 14.66 41.27 -4.31
N PHE A 203 15.69 40.54 -3.88
CA PHE A 203 17.04 40.69 -4.43
C PHE A 203 17.07 40.39 -5.92
N LEU A 204 16.46 39.24 -6.35
CA LEU A 204 16.49 38.80 -7.74
C LEU A 204 15.63 39.68 -8.66
N GLN A 205 14.63 40.41 -8.16
CA GLN A 205 13.97 41.46 -8.93
C GLN A 205 14.93 42.57 -9.36
N LYS A 206 15.94 42.88 -8.54
CA LYS A 206 16.96 43.91 -8.78
C LYS A 206 18.18 43.35 -9.52
N SER A 207 18.45 42.08 -9.38
CA SER A 207 19.60 41.38 -10.00
C SER A 207 19.19 39.99 -10.49
N PRO A 208 18.45 39.91 -11.62
CA PRO A 208 17.88 38.64 -12.09
C PRO A 208 18.92 37.56 -12.42
N ASP A 209 20.13 37.95 -12.75
CA ASP A 209 21.17 37.03 -13.21
C ASP A 209 22.16 36.61 -12.10
N ASP A 210 21.87 37.00 -10.84
CA ASP A 210 22.75 36.61 -9.73
C ASP A 210 22.53 35.10 -9.40
N THR A 211 23.53 34.31 -9.78
CA THR A 211 23.49 32.85 -9.68
C THR A 211 23.59 32.35 -8.26
N ARG A 212 24.30 33.09 -7.38
CA ARG A 212 24.48 32.73 -5.97
C ARG A 212 23.13 32.83 -5.23
N VAL A 213 22.46 34.00 -5.38
CA VAL A 213 21.15 34.19 -4.71
C VAL A 213 20.07 33.27 -5.31
N ARG A 214 20.14 32.94 -6.61
CA ARG A 214 19.27 31.91 -7.19
C ARG A 214 19.48 30.54 -6.53
N THR A 215 20.72 30.16 -6.26
CA THR A 215 21.04 28.94 -5.53
C THR A 215 20.48 28.98 -4.11
N ASP A 216 20.70 30.08 -3.40
CA ASP A 216 20.20 30.27 -2.03
C ASP A 216 18.65 30.21 -2.00
N LEU A 217 17.96 30.78 -3.00
CA LEU A 217 16.51 30.67 -3.15
C LEU A 217 16.04 29.24 -3.43
N ALA A 218 16.71 28.53 -4.34
CA ALA A 218 16.38 27.12 -4.63
C ALA A 218 16.52 26.25 -3.37
N LEU A 219 17.62 26.43 -2.62
CA LEU A 219 17.83 25.70 -1.36
C LEU A 219 16.80 26.07 -0.28
N ALA A 220 16.36 27.33 -0.22
CA ALA A 220 15.32 27.77 0.72
C ALA A 220 13.96 27.17 0.35
N LEU A 221 13.62 27.11 -0.94
CA LEU A 221 12.40 26.47 -1.47
C LEU A 221 12.39 24.98 -1.16
N SER A 222 13.49 24.27 -1.41
CA SER A 222 13.62 22.83 -1.08
C SER A 222 13.41 22.58 0.41
N ARG A 223 14.02 23.38 1.29
CA ARG A 223 13.85 23.25 2.75
C ARG A 223 12.44 23.58 3.27
N MET A 224 11.63 24.25 2.47
CA MET A 224 10.19 24.46 2.76
C MET A 224 9.30 23.29 2.32
N GLY A 225 9.84 22.25 1.69
CA GLY A 225 9.07 21.16 1.12
C GLY A 225 8.56 21.46 -0.29
N GLY A 226 9.26 22.28 -1.04
CA GLY A 226 8.98 22.60 -2.44
C GLY A 226 10.13 22.16 -3.34
N GLU A 227 10.53 20.91 -3.23
CA GLU A 227 11.72 20.35 -3.88
C GLU A 227 11.58 20.37 -5.40
N THR A 228 10.43 19.99 -5.93
CA THR A 228 10.12 20.02 -7.37
C THR A 228 10.18 21.45 -7.92
N TYR A 229 9.64 22.42 -7.17
CA TYR A 229 9.73 23.85 -7.51
C TYR A 229 11.19 24.33 -7.46
N ALA A 230 11.96 23.91 -6.49
CA ALA A 230 13.36 24.27 -6.36
C ALA A 230 14.19 23.76 -7.54
N ALA A 231 14.03 22.50 -7.92
CA ALA A 231 14.70 21.89 -9.07
C ALA A 231 14.29 22.58 -10.39
N ALA A 232 12.99 22.83 -10.61
CA ALA A 232 12.48 23.51 -11.80
C ALA A 232 12.93 24.98 -11.89
N PHE A 233 13.02 25.68 -10.76
CA PHE A 233 13.54 27.04 -10.69
C PHE A 233 15.04 27.08 -11.01
N TYR A 234 15.79 26.12 -10.47
CA TYR A 234 17.21 25.98 -10.73
C TYR A 234 17.52 25.62 -12.19
N ALA A 235 16.77 24.68 -12.78
CA ALA A 235 16.95 24.27 -14.18
C ALA A 235 16.88 25.44 -15.19
N LYS A 236 16.26 26.55 -14.81
CA LYS A 236 16.22 27.82 -15.59
C LYS A 236 17.37 28.75 -15.29
N SER A 237 18.31 28.36 -14.44
CA SER A 237 19.48 29.17 -14.06
C SER A 237 20.61 29.05 -15.09
N ILE A 238 21.29 30.17 -15.39
CA ILE A 238 22.33 30.23 -16.43
C ILE A 238 23.65 29.66 -15.95
N ALA A 239 23.91 29.59 -14.64
CA ALA A 239 25.15 29.07 -14.11
C ALA A 239 24.95 27.71 -13.40
N PRO A 240 25.86 26.75 -13.63
CA PRO A 240 25.79 25.46 -12.99
C PRO A 240 26.08 25.60 -11.47
N LEU A 241 25.28 24.88 -10.68
CA LEU A 241 25.60 24.58 -9.29
C LEU A 241 26.85 23.66 -9.21
N ALA A 242 27.47 23.58 -8.05
CA ALA A 242 28.30 22.42 -7.77
C ALA A 242 27.52 21.14 -8.04
N SER A 243 28.12 20.20 -8.73
CA SER A 243 27.44 18.97 -9.20
C SER A 243 26.74 18.21 -8.07
N GLU A 244 27.30 18.20 -6.86
CA GLU A 244 26.71 17.59 -5.68
C GLU A 244 25.42 18.28 -5.22
N THR A 245 25.37 19.63 -5.28
CA THR A 245 24.17 20.39 -4.92
C THR A 245 23.05 20.19 -5.93
N GLU A 246 23.40 20.14 -7.21
CA GLU A 246 22.44 19.85 -8.30
C GLU A 246 21.86 18.44 -8.15
N LEU A 247 22.69 17.44 -7.91
CA LEU A 247 22.24 16.07 -7.67
C LEU A 247 21.38 15.96 -6.39
N SER A 248 21.72 16.71 -5.34
CA SER A 248 20.92 16.76 -4.11
C SER A 248 19.52 17.34 -4.36
N LEU A 249 19.42 18.44 -5.13
CA LEU A 249 18.13 19.04 -5.48
C LEU A 249 17.28 18.12 -6.36
N ASN A 250 17.91 17.50 -7.36
CA ASN A 250 17.21 16.56 -8.24
C ASN A 250 16.77 15.30 -7.50
N GLY A 251 17.59 14.81 -6.56
CA GLY A 251 17.25 13.70 -5.70
C GLY A 251 16.08 14.02 -4.77
N ALA A 252 16.11 15.19 -4.13
CA ALA A 252 15.03 15.65 -3.27
C ALA A 252 13.70 15.85 -4.07
N ALA A 253 13.79 16.41 -5.28
CA ALA A 253 12.63 16.56 -6.15
C ALA A 253 12.02 15.20 -6.56
N ALA A 254 12.85 14.25 -6.92
CA ALA A 254 12.37 12.89 -7.23
C ALA A 254 11.79 12.19 -6.00
N GLY A 255 12.33 12.43 -4.79
CA GLY A 255 11.74 11.94 -3.52
C GLY A 255 10.40 12.61 -3.20
N GLU A 256 10.24 13.91 -3.51
CA GLU A 256 8.94 14.60 -3.40
C GLU A 256 7.90 13.98 -4.34
N GLU A 257 8.26 13.62 -5.56
CA GLU A 257 7.36 12.97 -6.53
C GLU A 257 6.88 11.58 -6.04
N VAL A 258 7.68 10.85 -5.27
CA VAL A 258 7.23 9.62 -4.60
C VAL A 258 6.07 9.93 -3.65
N ASN A 259 6.24 10.95 -2.78
CA ASN A 259 5.19 11.35 -1.83
C ASN A 259 3.93 11.89 -2.55
N TRP A 260 4.09 12.62 -3.66
CA TRP A 260 2.96 13.12 -4.46
C TRP A 260 2.15 11.95 -5.04
N GLY A 261 2.81 10.92 -5.55
CA GLY A 261 2.17 9.71 -6.03
C GLY A 261 1.31 9.04 -4.96
N GLU A 262 1.79 8.98 -3.72
CA GLU A 262 1.06 8.33 -2.62
C GLU A 262 -0.16 9.12 -2.12
N VAL A 263 -0.06 10.44 -2.03
CA VAL A 263 -0.99 11.25 -1.21
C VAL A 263 -1.90 12.14 -2.04
N TYR A 264 -1.44 12.65 -3.18
CA TYR A 264 -2.10 13.73 -3.89
C TYR A 264 -2.61 13.38 -5.29
N ALA A 265 -2.26 12.22 -5.81
CA ALA A 265 -2.68 11.82 -7.14
C ALA A 265 -4.21 11.63 -7.18
N PRO A 266 -4.95 12.35 -8.02
CA PRO A 266 -6.42 12.25 -8.10
C PRO A 266 -6.89 10.94 -8.71
N THR A 267 -6.02 10.25 -9.44
CA THR A 267 -6.31 8.96 -10.08
C THR A 267 -5.14 8.00 -9.94
N ARG A 268 -5.41 6.69 -9.98
CA ARG A 268 -4.34 5.67 -9.98
C ARG A 268 -3.40 5.76 -11.18
N ALA A 269 -3.91 6.18 -12.33
CA ALA A 269 -3.08 6.41 -13.52
C ALA A 269 -2.08 7.55 -13.29
N GLN A 270 -2.52 8.63 -12.63
CA GLN A 270 -1.63 9.74 -12.26
C GLN A 270 -0.62 9.30 -11.21
N GLN A 271 -1.06 8.61 -10.16
CA GLN A 271 -0.18 8.05 -9.13
C GLN A 271 0.94 7.22 -9.75
N ARG A 272 0.60 6.34 -10.69
CA ARG A 272 1.57 5.52 -11.39
C ARG A 272 2.55 6.34 -12.22
N ALA A 273 2.05 7.34 -12.96
CA ALA A 273 2.90 8.22 -13.77
C ALA A 273 3.88 9.02 -12.90
N ASP A 274 3.43 9.53 -11.77
CA ASP A 274 4.27 10.25 -10.81
C ASP A 274 5.35 9.33 -10.22
N SER A 275 4.98 8.11 -9.82
CA SER A 275 5.95 7.10 -9.32
C SER A 275 6.94 6.62 -10.40
N GLU A 276 6.53 6.50 -11.67
CA GLU A 276 7.43 6.17 -12.79
C GLU A 276 8.42 7.31 -13.05
N MET A 277 7.97 8.57 -13.00
CA MET A 277 8.82 9.74 -13.14
C MET A 277 9.81 9.86 -11.98
N ALA A 278 9.35 9.65 -10.75
CA ALA A 278 10.19 9.61 -9.56
C ALA A 278 11.29 8.52 -9.69
N LEU A 279 10.93 7.31 -10.05
CA LEU A 279 11.88 6.20 -10.22
C LEU A 279 12.94 6.51 -11.29
N ALA A 280 12.53 7.11 -12.42
CA ALA A 280 13.45 7.51 -13.48
C ALA A 280 14.44 8.59 -12.97
N GLY A 281 13.96 9.60 -12.27
CA GLY A 281 14.77 10.66 -11.66
C GLY A 281 15.75 10.10 -10.62
N LEU A 282 15.29 9.23 -9.72
CA LEU A 282 16.14 8.58 -8.71
C LEU A 282 17.25 7.73 -9.36
N ASN A 283 16.96 6.98 -10.41
CA ASN A 283 17.96 6.18 -11.11
C ASN A 283 19.06 7.06 -11.74
N VAL A 284 18.72 8.23 -12.29
CA VAL A 284 19.69 9.22 -12.82
C VAL A 284 20.59 9.75 -11.69
N VAL A 285 20.00 10.12 -10.56
CA VAL A 285 20.73 10.61 -9.39
C VAL A 285 21.67 9.54 -8.84
N ILE A 286 21.19 8.30 -8.68
CA ILE A 286 22.01 7.17 -8.21
C ILE A 286 23.22 6.93 -9.12
N ALA A 287 23.01 6.95 -10.44
CA ALA A 287 24.09 6.71 -11.42
C ALA A 287 25.16 7.83 -11.43
N ALA A 288 24.78 9.06 -11.09
CA ALA A 288 25.65 10.22 -11.14
C ALA A 288 26.29 10.59 -9.79
N SER A 289 25.76 10.03 -8.68
CA SER A 289 26.23 10.37 -7.33
C SER A 289 27.40 9.50 -6.89
N ASP A 290 28.17 10.02 -5.93
CA ASP A 290 29.24 9.25 -5.28
C ASP A 290 28.64 8.04 -4.53
N PRO A 291 29.06 6.80 -4.86
CA PRO A 291 28.57 5.60 -4.18
C PRO A 291 28.78 5.69 -2.66
N LYS A 292 27.69 5.40 -1.90
CA LYS A 292 27.64 5.53 -0.43
C LYS A 292 27.68 6.97 0.11
N GLY A 293 27.72 7.97 -0.73
CA GLY A 293 27.48 9.37 -0.36
C GLY A 293 26.06 9.61 0.17
N SER A 294 25.83 10.76 0.80
CA SER A 294 24.51 11.07 1.40
C SER A 294 23.39 11.15 0.36
N VAL A 295 23.65 11.76 -0.79
CA VAL A 295 22.70 11.89 -1.91
C VAL A 295 22.37 10.53 -2.51
N TRP A 296 23.38 9.69 -2.74
CA TRP A 296 23.21 8.33 -3.24
C TRP A 296 22.34 7.48 -2.31
N LYS A 297 22.62 7.53 -0.98
CA LYS A 297 21.83 6.78 0.02
C LYS A 297 20.37 7.21 0.05
N ALA A 298 20.11 8.52 0.11
CA ALA A 298 18.75 9.05 0.10
C ALA A 298 17.99 8.57 -1.15
N ALA A 299 18.59 8.72 -2.34
CA ALA A 299 17.97 8.27 -3.59
C ALA A 299 17.73 6.76 -3.63
N GLN A 300 18.61 5.93 -3.05
CA GLN A 300 18.38 4.48 -2.94
C GLN A 300 17.21 4.14 -2.01
N TYR A 301 17.07 4.87 -0.90
CA TYR A 301 15.96 4.64 0.04
C TYR A 301 14.61 5.04 -0.57
N ASP A 302 14.54 6.20 -1.22
CA ASP A 302 13.33 6.66 -1.91
C ASP A 302 12.98 5.76 -3.11
N ARG A 303 14.00 5.17 -3.77
CA ARG A 303 13.81 4.17 -4.81
C ARG A 303 13.10 2.90 -4.31
N LEU A 304 13.35 2.46 -3.06
CA LEU A 304 12.63 1.33 -2.48
C LEU A 304 11.13 1.61 -2.38
N VAL A 305 10.77 2.83 -1.98
CA VAL A 305 9.37 3.28 -1.90
C VAL A 305 8.74 3.32 -3.30
N ALA A 306 9.39 4.00 -4.25
CA ALA A 306 8.90 4.10 -5.63
C ALA A 306 8.69 2.72 -6.29
N LEU A 307 9.60 1.76 -6.06
CA LEU A 307 9.45 0.40 -6.57
C LEU A 307 8.26 -0.33 -5.94
N TYR A 308 8.03 -0.14 -4.64
CA TYR A 308 6.87 -0.72 -3.97
C TYR A 308 5.56 -0.14 -4.50
N ASP A 309 5.47 1.19 -4.69
CA ASP A 309 4.30 1.86 -5.23
C ASP A 309 3.95 1.40 -6.65
N LEU A 310 4.98 1.18 -7.46
CA LEU A 310 4.85 0.61 -8.80
C LEU A 310 4.52 -0.89 -8.82
N LYS A 311 4.33 -1.51 -7.63
CA LYS A 311 4.08 -2.96 -7.48
C LYS A 311 5.23 -3.85 -7.99
N GLN A 312 6.44 -3.29 -8.04
CA GLN A 312 7.68 -3.99 -8.37
C GLN A 312 8.33 -4.57 -7.10
N ALA A 313 7.57 -5.37 -6.35
CA ALA A 313 7.97 -5.87 -5.04
C ALA A 313 9.29 -6.68 -5.06
N ARG A 314 9.54 -7.45 -6.14
CA ARG A 314 10.80 -8.21 -6.29
C ARG A 314 12.01 -7.29 -6.39
N ASP A 315 11.91 -6.23 -7.18
CA ASP A 315 13.00 -5.28 -7.38
C ASP A 315 13.26 -4.46 -6.11
N ALA A 316 12.18 -4.12 -5.36
CA ALA A 316 12.29 -3.47 -4.06
C ALA A 316 13.03 -4.35 -3.04
N VAL A 317 12.62 -5.62 -2.91
CA VAL A 317 13.27 -6.58 -1.99
C VAL A 317 14.71 -6.85 -2.39
N GLN A 318 15.00 -7.08 -3.67
CA GLN A 318 16.37 -7.29 -4.14
C GLN A 318 17.26 -6.09 -3.84
N SER A 319 16.78 -4.87 -4.13
CA SER A 319 17.51 -3.64 -3.84
C SER A 319 17.76 -3.48 -2.34
N PHE A 320 16.77 -3.78 -1.50
CA PHE A 320 16.92 -3.76 -0.04
C PHE A 320 17.98 -4.77 0.45
N GLU A 321 17.94 -6.02 -0.02
CA GLU A 321 18.91 -7.05 0.37
C GLU A 321 20.34 -6.69 -0.09
N GLU A 322 20.49 -5.94 -1.19
CA GLU A 322 21.79 -5.40 -1.62
C GLU A 322 22.32 -4.34 -0.65
N LEU A 323 21.46 -3.39 -0.26
CA LEU A 323 21.80 -2.35 0.71
C LEU A 323 22.15 -2.94 2.09
N GLU A 324 21.39 -3.95 2.54
CA GLU A 324 21.64 -4.64 3.81
C GLU A 324 22.97 -5.41 3.81
N ARG A 325 23.29 -6.12 2.70
CA ARG A 325 24.61 -6.78 2.54
C ARG A 325 25.78 -5.80 2.54
N GLU A 326 25.56 -4.57 2.10
CA GLU A 326 26.55 -3.50 2.16
C GLU A 326 26.65 -2.85 3.55
N GLY A 327 25.83 -3.28 4.50
CA GLY A 327 25.83 -2.78 5.88
C GLY A 327 25.20 -1.39 6.04
N LEU A 328 24.30 -0.99 5.14
CA LEU A 328 23.62 0.29 5.20
C LEU A 328 22.37 0.18 6.09
N ASP A 329 22.18 1.15 6.99
CA ASP A 329 20.98 1.25 7.81
C ASP A 329 19.88 1.97 7.03
N VAL A 330 18.89 1.21 6.56
CA VAL A 330 17.75 1.72 5.81
C VAL A 330 16.78 2.41 6.76
N PRO A 331 16.31 3.63 6.46
CA PRO A 331 15.41 4.39 7.34
C PRO A 331 14.02 3.74 7.43
N ALA A 332 13.29 4.09 8.51
CA ALA A 332 12.02 3.47 8.86
C ALA A 332 10.98 3.56 7.73
N TYR A 333 10.84 4.72 7.06
CA TYR A 333 9.87 4.91 5.99
C TYR A 333 10.10 3.96 4.79
N ALA A 334 11.35 3.74 4.41
CA ALA A 334 11.69 2.82 3.33
C ALA A 334 11.57 1.35 3.77
N LEU A 335 11.86 1.03 5.05
CA LEU A 335 11.65 -0.32 5.61
C LEU A 335 10.18 -0.71 5.66
N GLU A 336 9.25 0.24 5.85
CA GLU A 336 7.81 -0.01 5.81
C GLU A 336 7.39 -0.49 4.40
N SER A 337 7.84 0.20 3.35
CA SER A 337 7.59 -0.22 1.96
C SER A 337 8.21 -1.59 1.65
N VAL A 338 9.40 -1.88 2.17
CA VAL A 338 10.03 -3.21 2.03
C VAL A 338 9.23 -4.29 2.75
N ALA A 339 8.71 -4.01 3.95
CA ALA A 339 7.85 -4.96 4.67
C ALA A 339 6.56 -5.24 3.88
N GLY A 340 5.95 -4.21 3.29
CA GLY A 340 4.84 -4.37 2.35
C GLY A 340 5.21 -5.17 1.10
N ALA A 341 6.42 -4.98 0.56
CA ALA A 341 6.92 -5.74 -0.58
C ALA A 341 7.11 -7.24 -0.24
N TYR A 342 7.60 -7.58 0.96
CA TYR A 342 7.65 -8.97 1.43
C TYR A 342 6.25 -9.60 1.53
N LEU A 343 5.24 -8.88 2.03
CA LEU A 343 3.85 -9.36 2.00
C LEU A 343 3.37 -9.61 0.57
N ALA A 344 3.62 -8.67 -0.34
CA ALA A 344 3.25 -8.83 -1.74
C ALA A 344 3.93 -10.04 -2.43
N LEU A 345 5.08 -10.48 -1.92
CA LEU A 345 5.81 -11.67 -2.37
C LEU A 345 5.45 -12.94 -1.59
N HIS A 346 4.48 -12.87 -0.70
CA HIS A 346 4.07 -13.99 0.15
C HIS A 346 5.17 -14.50 1.12
N ASP A 347 5.98 -13.58 1.62
CA ASP A 347 6.98 -13.82 2.68
C ASP A 347 6.61 -13.06 3.97
N PRO A 348 5.53 -13.47 4.65
CA PRO A 348 5.02 -12.78 5.82
C PRO A 348 5.95 -12.90 7.03
N GLU A 349 6.86 -13.90 7.05
CA GLU A 349 7.84 -14.09 8.12
C GLU A 349 8.83 -12.92 8.18
N ARG A 350 9.37 -12.51 7.02
CA ARG A 350 10.28 -11.36 6.92
C ARG A 350 9.54 -10.05 7.13
N ALA A 351 8.32 -9.93 6.62
CA ALA A 351 7.48 -8.76 6.84
C ALA A 351 7.20 -8.53 8.33
N GLU A 352 6.79 -9.58 9.06
CA GLU A 352 6.53 -9.50 10.50
C GLU A 352 7.77 -9.06 11.28
N ALA A 353 8.94 -9.60 10.94
CA ALA A 353 10.19 -9.24 11.60
C ALA A 353 10.51 -7.74 11.41
N LEU A 354 10.29 -7.19 10.21
CA LEU A 354 10.49 -5.76 9.93
C LEU A 354 9.46 -4.89 10.66
N TYR A 355 8.17 -5.23 10.65
CA TYR A 355 7.14 -4.47 11.37
C TYR A 355 7.40 -4.44 12.87
N ARG A 356 7.82 -5.56 13.49
CA ARG A 356 8.21 -5.60 14.91
C ARG A 356 9.39 -4.67 15.20
N ARG A 357 10.43 -4.71 14.37
CA ARG A 357 11.60 -3.81 14.48
C ARG A 357 11.21 -2.34 14.34
N LEU A 358 10.29 -2.01 13.44
CA LEU A 358 9.81 -0.64 13.23
C LEU A 358 8.98 -0.15 14.44
N LEU A 359 8.12 -1.01 14.99
CA LEU A 359 7.30 -0.70 16.17
C LEU A 359 8.12 -0.47 17.43
N GLU A 360 9.32 -1.04 17.58
CA GLU A 360 10.25 -0.70 18.68
C GLU A 360 10.64 0.77 18.66
N LYS A 361 10.76 1.38 17.47
CA LYS A 361 11.14 2.79 17.29
C LYS A 361 9.90 3.71 17.25
N SER A 362 8.79 3.24 16.73
CA SER A 362 7.56 4.02 16.50
C SER A 362 6.31 3.29 17.03
N PRO A 363 6.17 3.08 18.34
CA PRO A 363 5.09 2.28 18.93
C PRO A 363 3.69 2.90 18.79
N ALA A 364 3.59 4.18 18.45
CA ALA A 364 2.32 4.88 18.24
C ALA A 364 1.83 4.86 16.79
N ASP A 365 2.60 4.29 15.86
CA ASP A 365 2.27 4.28 14.45
C ASP A 365 1.24 3.18 14.14
N GLY A 366 0.02 3.60 13.77
CA GLY A 366 -1.08 2.70 13.45
C GLY A 366 -0.88 1.88 12.17
N ASN A 367 -0.17 2.41 11.17
CA ASN A 367 0.11 1.70 9.93
C ASN A 367 1.02 0.49 10.19
N LEU A 368 2.03 0.66 11.03
CA LEU A 368 2.93 -0.43 11.40
C LEU A 368 2.21 -1.54 12.18
N TRP A 369 1.27 -1.18 13.06
CA TRP A 369 0.41 -2.15 13.74
C TRP A 369 -0.51 -2.89 12.77
N SER A 370 -1.08 -2.17 11.81
CA SER A 370 -1.88 -2.76 10.73
C SER A 370 -1.04 -3.76 9.92
N GLY A 371 0.13 -3.35 9.45
CA GLY A 371 1.05 -4.21 8.70
C GLY A 371 1.46 -5.46 9.48
N LEU A 372 1.76 -5.33 10.78
CA LEU A 372 2.05 -6.45 11.66
C LEU A 372 0.87 -7.43 11.75
N ALA A 373 -0.35 -6.91 11.94
CA ALA A 373 -1.54 -7.75 12.02
C ALA A 373 -1.80 -8.51 10.70
N TYR A 374 -1.61 -7.86 9.54
CA TYR A 374 -1.69 -8.54 8.24
C TYR A 374 -0.62 -9.62 8.08
N ALA A 375 0.62 -9.36 8.45
CA ALA A 375 1.69 -10.36 8.40
C ALA A 375 1.38 -11.58 9.28
N GLN A 376 0.85 -11.36 10.48
CA GLN A 376 0.40 -12.44 11.37
C GLN A 376 -0.79 -13.22 10.79
N MET A 377 -1.73 -12.54 10.12
CA MET A 377 -2.87 -13.19 9.46
C MET A 377 -2.38 -14.11 8.32
N GLU A 378 -1.47 -13.63 7.48
CA GLU A 378 -0.91 -14.42 6.37
C GLU A 378 -0.06 -15.61 6.83
N ARG A 379 0.59 -15.50 8.00
CA ARG A 379 1.24 -16.63 8.66
C ARG A 379 0.27 -17.63 9.29
N TRP A 380 -1.01 -17.35 9.18
CA TRP A 380 -2.05 -18.13 9.83
C TRP A 380 -1.95 -18.16 11.38
N HIS A 381 -1.65 -16.99 11.95
CA HIS A 381 -1.73 -16.71 13.38
C HIS A 381 -2.91 -15.76 13.71
N PRO A 382 -4.16 -16.17 13.40
CA PRO A 382 -5.31 -15.25 13.43
C PRO A 382 -5.61 -14.70 14.82
N SER A 383 -5.42 -15.48 15.87
CA SER A 383 -5.64 -15.00 17.25
C SER A 383 -4.66 -13.90 17.65
N GLU A 384 -3.40 -13.99 17.22
CA GLU A 384 -2.40 -12.94 17.43
C GLU A 384 -2.73 -11.71 16.59
N ALA A 385 -3.10 -11.89 15.32
CA ALA A 385 -3.48 -10.80 14.43
C ALA A 385 -4.66 -9.99 14.96
N LEU A 386 -5.73 -10.68 15.40
CA LEU A 386 -6.89 -10.03 16.02
C LEU A 386 -6.52 -9.27 17.31
N ALA A 387 -5.67 -9.85 18.15
CA ALA A 387 -5.19 -9.18 19.36
C ALA A 387 -4.36 -7.94 19.03
N THR A 388 -3.48 -8.04 18.02
CA THR A 388 -2.62 -6.94 17.54
C THR A 388 -3.45 -5.78 17.01
N ILE A 389 -4.40 -6.02 16.11
CA ILE A 389 -5.23 -4.95 15.53
C ILE A 389 -6.19 -4.36 16.56
N ASP A 390 -6.74 -5.16 17.48
CA ASP A 390 -7.59 -4.71 18.57
C ASP A 390 -6.80 -3.80 19.55
N HIS A 391 -5.54 -4.13 19.83
CA HIS A 391 -4.66 -3.27 20.62
C HIS A 391 -4.42 -1.94 19.91
N ALA A 392 -4.12 -1.97 18.63
CA ALA A 392 -3.83 -0.78 17.84
C ALA A 392 -4.98 0.24 17.85
N TYR A 393 -6.21 -0.18 17.49
CA TYR A 393 -7.33 0.76 17.45
C TYR A 393 -7.76 1.24 18.83
N LYS A 394 -7.69 0.40 19.88
CA LYS A 394 -8.02 0.80 21.26
C LYS A 394 -7.01 1.81 21.82
N SER A 395 -5.74 1.69 21.44
CA SER A 395 -4.67 2.60 21.87
C SER A 395 -4.72 3.94 21.15
N ALA A 396 -5.27 4.00 19.93
CA ALA A 396 -5.40 5.23 19.17
C ALA A 396 -6.50 6.15 19.75
N ALA A 397 -6.17 7.42 19.97
CA ALA A 397 -7.13 8.40 20.47
C ALA A 397 -8.31 8.57 19.48
N PRO A 398 -9.58 8.63 19.94
CA PRO A 398 -10.73 8.78 19.02
C PRO A 398 -10.77 10.16 18.34
N TRP A 399 -10.20 11.15 18.96
CA TRP A 399 -10.18 12.54 18.49
C TRP A 399 -8.76 13.09 18.52
N LEU A 400 -8.41 13.82 17.49
CA LEU A 400 -7.17 14.60 17.41
C LEU A 400 -7.49 16.09 17.55
N ARG A 401 -6.61 16.82 18.22
CA ARG A 401 -6.67 18.28 18.27
C ARG A 401 -5.42 18.87 17.63
N PRO A 402 -5.40 19.03 16.29
CA PRO A 402 -4.27 19.63 15.60
C PRO A 402 -4.02 21.06 16.10
N LEU A 403 -2.76 21.47 16.12
CA LEU A 403 -2.36 22.84 16.45
C LEU A 403 -3.06 23.83 15.51
N GLY A 404 -3.62 24.90 16.07
CA GLY A 404 -4.32 25.94 15.31
C GLY A 404 -5.80 25.67 14.99
N LEU A 405 -6.34 24.50 15.34
CA LEU A 405 -7.77 24.22 15.21
C LEU A 405 -8.50 24.35 16.53
N SER A 406 -9.64 25.06 16.52
CA SER A 406 -10.49 25.25 17.71
C SER A 406 -11.30 24.00 18.08
N ALA A 407 -11.66 23.19 17.06
CA ALA A 407 -12.44 21.96 17.23
C ALA A 407 -11.57 20.70 17.05
N PRO A 408 -11.84 19.63 17.82
CA PRO A 408 -11.19 18.35 17.59
C PRO A 408 -11.67 17.75 16.26
N LYS A 409 -10.79 17.01 15.59
CA LYS A 409 -11.11 16.20 14.40
C LYS A 409 -11.17 14.72 14.76
N VAL A 410 -12.00 13.97 14.06
CA VAL A 410 -11.99 12.50 14.11
C VAL A 410 -10.59 11.99 13.74
N ASN A 411 -10.09 11.04 14.52
CA ASN A 411 -8.84 10.38 14.20
C ASN A 411 -9.09 9.33 13.09
N GLN A 412 -8.75 9.68 11.86
CA GLN A 412 -8.93 8.80 10.70
C GLN A 412 -8.15 7.49 10.85
N MET A 413 -6.97 7.54 11.43
CA MET A 413 -6.16 6.33 11.70
C MET A 413 -6.92 5.34 12.59
N ARG A 414 -7.53 5.83 13.68
CA ARG A 414 -8.35 4.97 14.54
C ARG A 414 -9.52 4.36 13.80
N LEU A 415 -10.22 5.14 12.98
CA LEU A 415 -11.34 4.65 12.16
C LEU A 415 -10.88 3.55 11.19
N ASN A 416 -9.75 3.75 10.52
CA ASN A 416 -9.17 2.77 9.62
C ASN A 416 -8.80 1.47 10.36
N LEU A 417 -8.13 1.58 11.53
CA LEU A 417 -7.76 0.41 12.33
C LEU A 417 -9.00 -0.36 12.84
N GLU A 418 -10.07 0.34 13.25
CA GLU A 418 -11.32 -0.29 13.69
C GLU A 418 -12.04 -1.00 12.54
N SER A 419 -12.03 -0.39 11.36
CA SER A 419 -12.53 -1.02 10.12
C SER A 419 -11.73 -2.27 9.76
N GLN A 420 -10.41 -2.21 9.81
CA GLN A 420 -9.55 -3.37 9.56
C GLN A 420 -9.74 -4.47 10.61
N ALA A 421 -9.93 -4.11 11.88
CA ALA A 421 -10.24 -5.07 12.92
C ALA A 421 -11.58 -5.80 12.68
N ALA A 422 -12.55 -5.14 12.07
CA ALA A 422 -13.80 -5.75 11.64
C ALA A 422 -13.57 -6.68 10.43
N GLN A 423 -12.83 -6.22 9.40
CA GLN A 423 -12.52 -7.03 8.21
C GLN A 423 -11.74 -8.31 8.56
N MET A 424 -10.74 -8.24 9.45
CA MET A 424 -10.00 -9.43 9.90
C MET A 424 -10.89 -10.46 10.60
N ARG A 425 -12.01 -10.03 11.22
CA ARG A 425 -13.00 -10.96 11.78
C ARG A 425 -13.78 -11.68 10.70
N ARG A 426 -14.02 -11.05 9.57
CA ARG A 426 -14.60 -11.71 8.38
C ARG A 426 -13.69 -12.83 7.89
N ASP A 427 -12.38 -12.57 7.82
CA ASP A 427 -11.39 -13.54 7.33
C ASP A 427 -11.28 -14.80 8.21
N VAL A 428 -11.76 -14.72 9.45
CA VAL A 428 -11.78 -15.83 10.41
C VAL A 428 -13.19 -16.33 10.74
N ASP A 429 -14.18 -15.94 9.93
CA ASP A 429 -15.61 -16.36 10.04
C ASP A 429 -16.33 -15.92 11.34
N GLU A 430 -15.79 -14.87 12.01
CA GLU A 430 -16.48 -14.19 13.13
C GLU A 430 -17.47 -13.12 12.61
N LEU A 431 -18.35 -13.52 11.68
CA LEU A 431 -19.17 -12.62 10.86
C LEU A 431 -20.18 -11.80 11.67
N ALA A 432 -20.70 -12.35 12.76
CA ALA A 432 -21.64 -11.63 13.62
C ALA A 432 -20.97 -10.49 14.41
N ASP A 433 -19.69 -10.62 14.78
CA ASP A 433 -18.93 -9.53 15.42
C ASP A 433 -18.52 -8.47 14.41
N GLU A 434 -18.07 -8.89 13.24
CA GLU A 434 -17.76 -8.01 12.11
C GLU A 434 -18.95 -7.10 11.78
N GLN A 435 -20.16 -7.68 11.56
CA GLN A 435 -21.37 -6.92 11.24
C GLN A 435 -21.69 -5.88 12.31
N ARG A 436 -21.71 -6.29 13.60
CA ARG A 436 -22.01 -5.35 14.69
C ARG A 436 -21.05 -4.15 14.71
N ARG A 437 -19.79 -4.38 14.39
CA ARG A 437 -18.77 -3.31 14.32
C ARG A 437 -19.06 -2.36 13.17
N PHE A 438 -19.37 -2.88 11.98
CA PHE A 438 -19.71 -2.02 10.85
C PHE A 438 -21.05 -1.31 11.03
N GLU A 439 -22.06 -1.93 11.62
CA GLU A 439 -23.31 -1.24 12.00
C GLU A 439 -23.05 -0.07 12.95
N HIS A 440 -22.17 -0.25 13.95
CA HIS A 440 -21.77 0.81 14.87
C HIS A 440 -21.01 1.94 14.14
N LEU A 441 -20.09 1.60 13.26
CA LEU A 441 -19.30 2.57 12.48
C LEU A 441 -20.19 3.36 11.52
N VAL A 442 -21.11 2.71 10.81
CA VAL A 442 -22.08 3.36 9.90
C VAL A 442 -23.04 4.24 10.69
N ALA A 443 -23.51 3.81 11.88
CA ALA A 443 -24.35 4.63 12.72
C ALA A 443 -23.63 5.92 13.20
N ALA A 444 -22.32 5.85 13.44
CA ALA A 444 -21.49 7.00 13.80
C ALA A 444 -21.16 7.91 12.61
N ALA A 445 -21.04 7.35 11.40
CA ALA A 445 -20.68 8.08 10.19
C ALA A 445 -21.57 7.65 8.99
N PRO A 446 -22.88 7.98 9.01
CA PRO A 446 -23.85 7.44 8.05
C PRO A 446 -23.67 7.88 6.60
N GLY A 447 -22.91 8.94 6.35
CA GLY A 447 -22.55 9.42 5.00
C GLY A 447 -21.21 8.89 4.49
N ASN A 448 -20.54 7.97 5.22
CA ASN A 448 -19.28 7.39 4.77
C ASN A 448 -19.58 6.18 3.88
N GLU A 449 -19.38 6.33 2.57
CA GLU A 449 -19.64 5.31 1.55
C GLU A 449 -18.79 4.06 1.74
N ASN A 450 -17.52 4.18 2.12
CA ASN A 450 -16.64 3.04 2.31
C ASN A 450 -17.10 2.14 3.47
N LEU A 451 -17.54 2.71 4.58
CA LEU A 451 -18.09 1.95 5.70
C LEU A 451 -19.40 1.24 5.32
N ARG A 452 -20.23 1.88 4.48
CA ARG A 452 -21.46 1.27 3.97
C ARG A 452 -21.19 0.12 3.02
N TRP A 453 -20.21 0.24 2.11
CA TRP A 453 -19.80 -0.90 1.27
C TRP A 453 -19.26 -2.06 2.10
N GLN A 454 -18.51 -1.79 3.17
CA GLN A 454 -18.06 -2.86 4.09
C GLN A 454 -19.24 -3.50 4.84
N LEU A 455 -20.23 -2.72 5.27
CA LEU A 455 -21.45 -3.25 5.87
C LEU A 455 -22.26 -4.08 4.87
N ALA A 456 -22.37 -3.62 3.63
CA ALA A 456 -23.00 -4.38 2.56
C ALA A 456 -22.32 -5.74 2.33
N THR A 457 -20.98 -5.76 2.31
CA THR A 457 -20.21 -7.01 2.26
C THR A 457 -20.47 -7.90 3.47
N SER A 458 -20.59 -7.32 4.69
CA SER A 458 -20.96 -8.09 5.90
C SER A 458 -22.32 -8.77 5.76
N TYR A 459 -23.33 -8.06 5.23
CA TYR A 459 -24.64 -8.65 4.96
C TYR A 459 -24.56 -9.77 3.92
N LEU A 460 -23.75 -9.59 2.87
CA LEU A 460 -23.59 -10.57 1.80
C LEU A 460 -22.98 -11.88 2.31
N VAL A 461 -21.88 -11.83 3.05
CA VAL A 461 -21.22 -13.04 3.58
C VAL A 461 -22.08 -13.77 4.61
N ARG A 462 -23.00 -13.07 5.28
CA ARG A 462 -24.02 -13.66 6.15
C ARG A 462 -25.23 -14.26 5.39
N GLY A 463 -25.25 -14.10 4.06
CA GLY A 463 -26.32 -14.62 3.19
C GLY A 463 -27.50 -13.65 2.98
N TRP A 464 -27.38 -12.38 3.39
CA TRP A 464 -28.44 -11.39 3.26
C TRP A 464 -28.22 -10.53 2.00
N THR A 465 -28.38 -11.16 0.86
CA THR A 465 -28.05 -10.58 -0.45
C THR A 465 -28.85 -9.31 -0.77
N LEU A 466 -30.19 -9.30 -0.47
CA LEU A 466 -31.00 -8.11 -0.76
C LEU A 466 -30.63 -6.93 0.13
N ARG A 467 -30.33 -7.18 1.41
CA ARG A 467 -29.82 -6.14 2.31
C ARG A 467 -28.46 -5.63 1.86
N ALA A 468 -27.59 -6.50 1.38
CA ALA A 468 -26.30 -6.12 0.83
C ALA A 468 -26.45 -5.20 -0.39
N LEU A 469 -27.31 -5.56 -1.34
CA LEU A 469 -27.62 -4.74 -2.52
C LEU A 469 -28.26 -3.39 -2.15
N GLU A 470 -29.14 -3.35 -1.15
CA GLU A 470 -29.74 -2.11 -0.66
C GLU A 470 -28.69 -1.20 -0.04
N GLU A 471 -27.83 -1.71 0.84
CA GLU A 471 -26.79 -0.94 1.52
C GLU A 471 -25.71 -0.46 0.52
N SER A 472 -25.36 -1.29 -0.48
CA SER A 472 -24.47 -0.92 -1.57
C SER A 472 -25.02 0.26 -2.37
N ARG A 473 -26.32 0.24 -2.74
CA ARG A 473 -26.97 1.36 -3.46
C ARG A 473 -27.01 2.65 -2.62
N ILE A 474 -27.21 2.52 -1.30
CA ILE A 474 -27.11 3.67 -0.39
C ILE A 474 -25.68 4.22 -0.40
N ALA A 475 -24.66 3.35 -0.32
CA ALA A 475 -23.26 3.77 -0.40
C ALA A 475 -22.95 4.52 -1.70
N ASP A 476 -23.38 3.97 -2.86
CA ASP A 476 -23.22 4.59 -4.18
C ASP A 476 -23.88 5.98 -4.25
N SER A 477 -24.97 6.23 -3.51
CA SER A 477 -25.64 7.53 -3.46
C SER A 477 -24.86 8.61 -2.71
N TYR A 478 -23.90 8.23 -1.86
CA TYR A 478 -23.01 9.12 -1.13
C TYR A 478 -21.65 9.27 -1.82
N ALA A 479 -21.26 8.30 -2.64
CA ALA A 479 -19.98 8.31 -3.32
C ALA A 479 -19.87 9.44 -4.34
N THR A 480 -18.67 9.90 -4.58
CA THR A 480 -18.41 10.88 -5.65
C THR A 480 -18.53 10.21 -7.02
N SER A 481 -18.72 11.01 -8.09
CA SER A 481 -18.81 10.47 -9.46
C SER A 481 -17.57 9.68 -9.88
N ASP A 482 -16.41 9.99 -9.28
CA ASP A 482 -15.14 9.30 -9.58
C ASP A 482 -15.00 7.96 -8.84
N GLU A 483 -15.79 7.74 -7.79
CA GLU A 483 -15.81 6.51 -7.01
C GLU A 483 -16.85 5.50 -7.49
N VAL A 484 -17.82 5.91 -8.28
CA VAL A 484 -18.88 5.06 -8.88
C VAL A 484 -18.52 4.73 -10.33
N PRO A 485 -18.58 3.45 -10.78
CA PRO A 485 -18.94 2.26 -9.99
C PRO A 485 -17.84 1.84 -9.02
N SER A 486 -18.23 1.35 -7.84
CA SER A 486 -17.25 0.86 -6.85
C SER A 486 -16.86 -0.58 -7.11
N LEU A 487 -15.61 -0.95 -6.75
CA LEU A 487 -15.16 -2.34 -6.81
C LEU A 487 -15.97 -3.23 -5.87
N ALA A 488 -16.26 -2.75 -4.65
CA ALA A 488 -17.09 -3.49 -3.69
C ALA A 488 -18.54 -3.69 -4.19
N GLY A 489 -19.13 -2.68 -4.84
CA GLY A 489 -20.44 -2.81 -5.48
C GLY A 489 -20.44 -3.89 -6.57
N ALA A 490 -19.42 -3.91 -7.42
CA ALA A 490 -19.28 -4.93 -8.46
C ALA A 490 -19.12 -6.35 -7.88
N GLU A 491 -18.38 -6.53 -6.78
CA GLU A 491 -18.24 -7.80 -6.08
C GLU A 491 -19.59 -8.27 -5.50
N ILE A 492 -20.36 -7.36 -4.89
CA ILE A 492 -21.70 -7.65 -4.37
C ILE A 492 -22.66 -8.05 -5.49
N ASP A 493 -22.64 -7.34 -6.61
CA ASP A 493 -23.51 -7.65 -7.76
C ASP A 493 -23.13 -8.99 -8.42
N GLU A 494 -21.84 -9.34 -8.53
CA GLU A 494 -21.40 -10.64 -9.06
C GLU A 494 -21.88 -11.79 -8.18
N LEU A 495 -21.70 -11.71 -6.88
CA LEU A 495 -22.13 -12.71 -5.91
C LEU A 495 -23.68 -12.79 -5.79
N ALA A 496 -24.38 -11.69 -6.10
CA ALA A 496 -25.84 -11.68 -6.23
C ALA A 496 -26.33 -12.27 -7.56
N GLY A 497 -25.42 -12.62 -8.50
CA GLY A 497 -25.76 -13.13 -9.82
C GLY A 497 -26.20 -12.08 -10.84
N LEU A 498 -25.99 -10.81 -10.55
CA LEU A 498 -26.34 -9.67 -11.42
C LEU A 498 -25.24 -9.38 -12.47
N ARG A 499 -24.78 -10.44 -13.14
CA ARG A 499 -23.58 -10.43 -14.00
C ARG A 499 -23.61 -9.41 -15.13
N ASP A 500 -24.80 -9.09 -15.68
CA ASP A 500 -24.93 -8.05 -16.72
C ASP A 500 -24.62 -6.64 -16.19
N GLN A 501 -24.91 -6.37 -14.92
CA GLN A 501 -24.60 -5.10 -14.26
C GLN A 501 -23.09 -4.99 -14.04
N VAL A 502 -22.46 -6.08 -13.57
CA VAL A 502 -21.01 -6.13 -13.41
C VAL A 502 -20.27 -5.91 -14.73
N ASP A 503 -20.71 -6.56 -15.82
CA ASP A 503 -20.11 -6.39 -17.15
C ASP A 503 -20.19 -4.92 -17.64
N ALA A 504 -21.26 -4.22 -17.29
CA ALA A 504 -21.40 -2.80 -17.61
C ALA A 504 -20.44 -1.91 -16.79
N MET A 505 -20.04 -2.34 -15.58
CA MET A 505 -19.09 -1.61 -14.72
C MET A 505 -17.63 -1.87 -15.10
N LEU A 506 -17.30 -3.03 -15.69
CA LEU A 506 -15.92 -3.45 -15.95
C LEU A 506 -15.06 -2.45 -16.74
N PRO A 507 -15.54 -1.72 -17.79
CA PRO A 507 -14.69 -0.76 -18.50
C PRO A 507 -14.17 0.34 -17.58
N ALA A 508 -15.04 0.97 -16.79
CA ALA A 508 -14.66 2.02 -15.84
C ALA A 508 -13.76 1.50 -14.72
N LEU A 509 -14.04 0.29 -14.20
CA LEU A 509 -13.20 -0.36 -13.18
C LEU A 509 -11.81 -0.71 -13.74
N ARG A 510 -11.70 -1.17 -15.00
CA ARG A 510 -10.41 -1.46 -15.63
C ARG A 510 -9.53 -0.23 -15.76
N ASP A 511 -10.09 0.90 -16.12
CA ASP A 511 -9.34 2.14 -16.25
C ASP A 511 -8.84 2.64 -14.89
N ARG A 512 -9.64 2.50 -13.83
CA ARG A 512 -9.33 3.00 -12.50
C ARG A 512 -8.55 2.01 -11.64
N GLU A 513 -8.89 0.73 -11.70
CA GLU A 513 -8.43 -0.33 -10.78
C GLU A 513 -7.47 -1.33 -11.43
N PHE A 514 -6.86 -1.00 -12.60
CA PHE A 514 -6.09 -1.94 -13.44
C PHE A 514 -4.96 -2.70 -12.70
N ASP A 515 -4.38 -2.11 -11.67
CA ASP A 515 -3.30 -2.68 -10.86
C ASP A 515 -3.74 -3.16 -9.46
N ASN A 516 -5.02 -2.94 -9.10
CA ASN A 516 -5.57 -3.31 -7.80
C ASN A 516 -5.63 -4.84 -7.63
N PRO A 517 -5.00 -5.43 -6.59
CA PRO A 517 -5.03 -6.86 -6.34
C PRO A 517 -6.45 -7.42 -6.15
N LEU A 518 -7.35 -6.67 -5.48
CA LEU A 518 -8.75 -7.10 -5.28
C LEU A 518 -9.51 -7.14 -6.61
N PHE A 519 -9.28 -6.18 -7.51
CA PHE A 519 -9.88 -6.22 -8.84
C PHE A 519 -9.37 -7.41 -9.67
N LYS A 520 -8.07 -7.72 -9.59
CA LYS A 520 -7.51 -8.91 -10.24
C LYS A 520 -8.11 -10.20 -9.67
N ARG A 521 -8.34 -10.26 -8.35
CA ARG A 521 -9.03 -11.37 -7.70
C ARG A 521 -10.46 -11.49 -8.22
N LEU A 522 -11.24 -10.42 -8.24
CA LEU A 522 -12.60 -10.42 -8.80
C LEU A 522 -12.62 -10.95 -10.24
N LEU A 523 -11.73 -10.45 -11.12
CA LEU A 523 -11.63 -10.94 -12.49
C LEU A 523 -11.29 -12.44 -12.58
N SER A 524 -10.41 -12.93 -11.70
CA SER A 524 -10.06 -14.34 -11.62
C SER A 524 -11.24 -15.20 -11.16
N GLU A 525 -11.96 -14.79 -10.14
CA GLU A 525 -13.16 -15.46 -9.63
C GLU A 525 -14.27 -15.51 -10.69
N MET A 526 -14.54 -14.38 -11.34
CA MET A 526 -15.48 -14.30 -12.48
C MET A 526 -15.06 -15.24 -13.62
N SER A 527 -13.76 -15.29 -13.94
CA SER A 527 -13.21 -16.17 -14.98
C SER A 527 -13.48 -17.64 -14.66
N ILE A 528 -13.24 -18.06 -13.43
CA ILE A 528 -13.46 -19.44 -12.97
C ILE A 528 -14.96 -19.75 -12.97
N GLU A 529 -15.78 -18.88 -12.40
CA GLU A 529 -17.23 -19.10 -12.32
C GLU A 529 -17.86 -19.20 -13.72
N ARG A 530 -17.43 -18.38 -14.66
CA ARG A 530 -18.01 -18.29 -16.01
C ARG A 530 -17.41 -19.26 -17.02
N SER A 531 -16.43 -20.05 -16.63
CA SER A 531 -15.71 -21.02 -17.51
C SER A 531 -16.31 -22.43 -17.47
N TRP A 532 -15.60 -23.41 -18.02
CA TRP A 532 -15.93 -24.82 -17.87
C TRP A 532 -15.91 -25.25 -16.41
N GLN A 533 -16.91 -26.03 -15.98
CA GLN A 533 -16.98 -26.59 -14.63
C GLN A 533 -17.12 -28.10 -14.72
N PHE A 534 -16.34 -28.79 -13.89
CA PHE A 534 -16.41 -30.23 -13.70
C PHE A 534 -16.63 -30.53 -12.22
N GLU A 535 -17.59 -31.40 -11.95
CA GLU A 535 -17.89 -31.88 -10.61
C GLU A 535 -18.08 -33.40 -10.67
N ALA A 536 -17.42 -34.10 -9.77
CA ALA A 536 -17.60 -35.54 -9.64
C ALA A 536 -17.58 -35.93 -8.16
N GLU A 537 -18.50 -36.80 -7.79
CA GLU A 537 -18.55 -37.45 -6.48
C GLU A 537 -18.72 -38.93 -6.66
N THR A 538 -17.98 -39.74 -5.88
CA THR A 538 -18.13 -41.19 -5.89
C THR A 538 -18.04 -41.72 -4.46
N ILE A 539 -18.99 -42.58 -4.13
CA ILE A 539 -19.11 -43.25 -2.85
C ILE A 539 -18.98 -44.76 -3.10
N PHE A 540 -18.03 -45.40 -2.42
CA PHE A 540 -17.81 -46.83 -2.41
C PHE A 540 -18.24 -47.37 -1.07
N GLY A 541 -19.31 -48.18 -1.00
CA GLY A 541 -19.84 -48.71 0.23
C GLY A 541 -19.56 -50.22 0.40
N TRP A 542 -19.51 -50.64 1.65
CA TRP A 542 -19.41 -52.02 2.07
C TRP A 542 -20.41 -52.24 3.21
N GLY A 543 -21.36 -53.12 3.00
CA GLY A 543 -22.45 -53.41 3.94
C GLY A 543 -22.41 -54.80 4.50
N SER A 544 -23.28 -55.05 5.46
CA SER A 544 -23.37 -56.34 6.16
C SER A 544 -24.75 -57.01 6.12
N GLY A 545 -25.71 -56.41 5.42
CA GLY A 545 -27.10 -56.86 5.48
C GLY A 545 -27.75 -57.03 4.13
N ILE A 546 -29.02 -57.43 4.13
CA ILE A 546 -29.78 -57.66 2.92
C ILE A 546 -30.16 -56.34 2.23
N GLN A 547 -30.40 -55.30 3.00
CA GLN A 547 -30.78 -53.97 2.45
C GLN A 547 -29.57 -53.14 2.04
N THR A 548 -28.49 -53.22 2.83
CA THR A 548 -27.25 -52.51 2.53
C THR A 548 -26.38 -53.25 1.50
N GLY A 549 -26.61 -54.54 1.28
CA GLY A 549 -25.77 -55.37 0.39
C GLY A 549 -24.36 -55.60 0.97
N SER A 550 -23.52 -56.37 0.24
CA SER A 550 -22.10 -56.59 0.58
C SER A 550 -21.20 -55.47 0.08
N SER A 551 -21.55 -54.85 -1.03
CA SER A 551 -20.91 -53.65 -1.57
C SER A 551 -21.86 -52.83 -2.42
N ASP A 552 -21.60 -51.52 -2.47
CA ASP A 552 -22.33 -50.59 -3.31
C ASP A 552 -21.42 -49.48 -3.82
N GLN A 553 -21.81 -48.89 -4.94
CA GLN A 553 -21.16 -47.72 -5.49
C GLN A 553 -22.22 -46.74 -5.96
N HIS A 554 -22.05 -45.48 -5.61
CA HIS A 554 -22.79 -44.36 -6.17
C HIS A 554 -21.81 -43.38 -6.84
N SER A 555 -22.11 -42.87 -8.03
CA SER A 555 -21.31 -41.89 -8.72
C SER A 555 -22.22 -40.83 -9.35
N ASP A 556 -21.87 -39.57 -9.16
CA ASP A 556 -22.49 -38.39 -9.74
C ASP A 556 -21.41 -37.56 -10.41
N THR A 557 -21.51 -37.37 -11.73
CA THR A 557 -20.49 -36.66 -12.50
C THR A 557 -21.13 -35.70 -13.48
N SER A 558 -20.72 -34.42 -13.42
CA SER A 558 -21.21 -33.41 -14.34
C SER A 558 -20.08 -32.58 -14.98
N LEU A 559 -20.26 -32.23 -16.25
CA LEU A 559 -19.40 -31.31 -16.99
C LEU A 559 -20.25 -30.23 -17.63
N SER A 560 -20.04 -28.98 -17.23
CA SER A 560 -20.78 -27.81 -17.69
C SER A 560 -19.95 -26.92 -18.59
N THR A 561 -20.54 -26.39 -19.67
CA THR A 561 -19.91 -25.41 -20.56
C THR A 561 -19.70 -24.07 -19.85
N PRO A 562 -18.87 -23.18 -20.43
CA PRO A 562 -18.87 -21.77 -20.03
C PRO A 562 -20.28 -21.17 -20.09
N LEU A 563 -20.49 -20.11 -19.27
CA LEU A 563 -21.74 -19.35 -19.32
C LEU A 563 -21.90 -18.65 -20.66
N PHE A 564 -23.03 -18.76 -21.29
CA PHE A 564 -23.41 -17.95 -22.43
C PHE A 564 -24.56 -17.00 -22.05
N ASN A 565 -24.48 -15.76 -22.53
CA ASN A 565 -25.36 -14.66 -22.14
C ASN A 565 -25.49 -14.48 -20.62
N ASN A 566 -24.43 -14.76 -19.84
CA ASN A 566 -24.38 -14.64 -18.38
C ASN A 566 -25.42 -15.43 -17.59
N ARG A 567 -26.17 -16.35 -18.23
CA ARG A 567 -27.34 -17.00 -17.64
C ARG A 567 -27.40 -18.48 -17.88
N TRP A 568 -26.90 -18.95 -19.01
CA TRP A 568 -27.16 -20.29 -19.49
C TRP A 568 -25.93 -21.16 -19.50
N ARG A 569 -26.07 -22.44 -19.16
CA ARG A 569 -25.09 -23.50 -19.36
C ARG A 569 -25.72 -24.70 -20.01
N ILE A 570 -24.99 -25.40 -20.84
CA ILE A 570 -25.28 -26.75 -21.26
C ILE A 570 -24.38 -27.66 -20.42
N TYR A 571 -24.90 -28.77 -19.96
CA TYR A 571 -24.11 -29.73 -19.19
C TYR A 571 -24.40 -31.16 -19.58
N GLY A 572 -23.36 -32.00 -19.49
CA GLY A 572 -23.48 -33.46 -19.49
C GLY A 572 -23.48 -33.94 -18.06
N HIS A 573 -24.34 -34.92 -17.77
CA HIS A 573 -24.53 -35.47 -16.43
C HIS A 573 -24.57 -36.98 -16.50
N GLU A 574 -23.82 -37.67 -15.64
CA GLU A 574 -23.81 -39.11 -15.47
C GLU A 574 -24.13 -39.46 -14.01
N LEU A 575 -25.19 -40.24 -13.80
CA LEU A 575 -25.51 -40.85 -12.52
C LEU A 575 -25.34 -42.37 -12.66
N SER A 576 -24.66 -42.99 -11.70
CA SER A 576 -24.44 -44.44 -11.69
C SER A 576 -24.59 -44.99 -10.28
N ASP A 577 -25.44 -46.01 -10.14
CA ASP A 577 -25.61 -46.78 -8.92
C ASP A 577 -25.40 -48.25 -9.19
N SER A 578 -24.68 -48.93 -8.33
CA SER A 578 -24.56 -50.39 -8.32
C SER A 578 -24.55 -50.95 -6.91
N GLY A 579 -25.02 -52.16 -6.72
CA GLY A 579 -24.99 -52.84 -5.43
C GLY A 579 -25.07 -54.35 -5.56
N ASP A 580 -24.31 -55.06 -4.73
CA ASP A 580 -24.32 -56.53 -4.62
C ASP A 580 -25.13 -56.92 -3.37
N PHE A 581 -26.28 -57.55 -3.57
CA PHE A 581 -27.24 -57.97 -2.55
C PHE A 581 -27.25 -59.50 -2.33
N GLY A 582 -26.16 -60.15 -2.62
CA GLY A 582 -25.96 -61.61 -2.50
C GLY A 582 -26.34 -62.34 -3.78
N PRO A 583 -27.58 -62.92 -3.91
CA PRO A 583 -27.92 -63.60 -5.18
C PRO A 583 -28.20 -62.64 -6.33
N ASP A 584 -28.47 -61.35 -6.02
CA ASP A 584 -28.90 -60.32 -6.97
C ASP A 584 -27.93 -59.16 -6.99
N THR A 585 -27.54 -58.70 -8.17
CA THR A 585 -26.74 -57.47 -8.37
C THR A 585 -27.60 -56.43 -9.08
N GLY A 586 -27.78 -55.28 -8.49
CA GLY A 586 -28.46 -54.13 -9.12
C GLY A 586 -27.43 -53.19 -9.75
N GLU A 587 -27.66 -52.74 -10.95
CA GLU A 587 -26.85 -51.72 -11.63
C GLU A 587 -27.73 -50.83 -12.48
N ARG A 588 -27.47 -49.52 -12.41
CA ARG A 588 -28.09 -48.54 -13.30
C ARG A 588 -27.09 -47.42 -13.59
N THR A 589 -27.10 -46.94 -14.81
CA THR A 589 -26.31 -45.81 -15.22
C THR A 589 -27.14 -44.95 -16.17
N ARG A 590 -27.30 -43.67 -15.82
CA ARG A 590 -28.00 -42.67 -16.61
C ARG A 590 -27.02 -41.65 -17.16
N GLY A 591 -26.94 -41.52 -18.47
CA GLY A 591 -26.26 -40.44 -19.15
C GLY A 591 -27.26 -39.41 -19.69
N SER A 592 -27.10 -38.15 -19.36
CA SER A 592 -28.01 -37.05 -19.66
C SER A 592 -27.31 -35.86 -20.28
N LEU A 593 -28.05 -35.06 -21.06
CA LEU A 593 -27.72 -33.73 -21.48
C LEU A 593 -28.75 -32.76 -20.90
N GLY A 594 -28.27 -31.67 -20.29
CA GLY A 594 -29.12 -30.70 -19.67
C GLY A 594 -28.80 -29.26 -20.04
N VAL A 595 -29.74 -28.38 -19.74
CA VAL A 595 -29.61 -26.94 -19.80
C VAL A 595 -29.93 -26.36 -18.44
N ARG A 596 -29.10 -25.48 -17.96
CA ARG A 596 -29.27 -24.78 -16.68
C ARG A 596 -29.33 -23.28 -16.94
N TYR A 597 -30.35 -22.64 -16.34
CA TYR A 597 -30.50 -21.20 -16.24
C TYR A 597 -30.14 -20.73 -14.82
N ASN A 598 -29.32 -19.71 -14.68
CA ASN A 598 -28.99 -19.11 -13.39
C ASN A 598 -28.85 -17.60 -13.53
N TYR A 599 -29.71 -16.84 -12.87
CA TYR A 599 -29.67 -15.38 -12.85
C TYR A 599 -30.42 -14.83 -11.64
N ASP A 600 -29.92 -13.79 -11.02
CA ASP A 600 -30.56 -13.09 -9.89
C ASP A 600 -31.02 -14.06 -8.78
N ARG A 601 -30.13 -14.97 -8.37
CA ARG A 601 -30.37 -15.99 -7.32
C ARG A 601 -31.50 -17.00 -7.65
N GLN A 602 -31.99 -17.01 -8.86
CA GLN A 602 -32.98 -17.99 -9.37
C GLN A 602 -32.27 -18.99 -10.26
N GLU A 603 -32.59 -20.26 -10.10
CA GLU A 603 -32.02 -21.33 -10.90
C GLU A 603 -33.17 -22.21 -11.45
N ALA A 604 -33.02 -22.67 -12.67
CA ALA A 604 -33.90 -23.66 -13.27
C ALA A 604 -33.05 -24.57 -14.19
N TRP A 605 -33.41 -25.83 -14.23
CA TRP A 605 -32.74 -26.81 -15.08
C TRP A 605 -33.73 -27.79 -15.69
N ALA A 606 -33.33 -28.33 -16.80
CA ALA A 606 -33.98 -29.44 -17.44
C ALA A 606 -32.91 -30.33 -18.11
N GLU A 607 -33.04 -31.65 -17.90
CA GLU A 607 -32.17 -32.62 -18.53
C GLU A 607 -32.97 -33.77 -19.12
N PHE A 608 -32.38 -34.36 -20.15
CA PHE A 608 -32.92 -35.54 -20.80
C PHE A 608 -31.80 -36.51 -21.09
N GLY A 609 -32.02 -37.79 -20.83
CA GLY A 609 -31.04 -38.85 -20.99
C GLY A 609 -31.67 -40.23 -21.15
N HIS A 610 -30.81 -41.22 -20.99
CA HIS A 610 -31.19 -42.62 -21.04
C HIS A 610 -30.56 -43.39 -19.87
N ASP A 611 -31.35 -44.19 -19.18
CA ASP A 611 -30.89 -45.08 -18.11
C ASP A 611 -30.78 -46.51 -18.63
N GLY A 612 -29.54 -47.04 -18.64
CA GLY A 612 -29.27 -48.40 -19.12
C GLY A 612 -29.74 -49.51 -18.20
N GLY A 613 -29.90 -49.25 -16.88
CA GLY A 613 -30.37 -50.21 -15.90
C GLY A 613 -31.88 -50.47 -16.03
N THR A 614 -32.67 -49.42 -16.23
CA THR A 614 -34.12 -49.51 -16.45
C THR A 614 -34.55 -49.63 -17.89
N ASP A 615 -33.59 -49.42 -18.86
CA ASP A 615 -33.81 -49.33 -20.31
C ASP A 615 -34.87 -48.27 -20.67
N ARG A 616 -34.76 -47.07 -20.06
CA ARG A 616 -35.76 -46.02 -20.18
C ARG A 616 -35.13 -44.65 -20.52
N ASN A 617 -35.95 -43.85 -21.21
CA ASN A 617 -35.66 -42.45 -21.36
C ASN A 617 -35.98 -41.71 -20.05
N ALA A 618 -35.01 -41.06 -19.53
CA ALA A 618 -35.06 -40.29 -18.29
C ALA A 618 -35.16 -38.79 -18.59
N GLY A 619 -35.90 -38.08 -17.78
CA GLY A 619 -35.99 -36.62 -17.82
C GLY A 619 -36.15 -36.07 -16.42
N ASN A 620 -35.36 -35.11 -16.08
CA ASN A 620 -35.37 -34.36 -14.84
C ASN A 620 -35.60 -32.87 -15.10
N VAL A 621 -36.47 -32.25 -14.32
CA VAL A 621 -36.73 -30.82 -14.39
C VAL A 621 -36.83 -30.25 -12.98
N GLY A 622 -36.19 -29.10 -12.75
CA GLY A 622 -36.28 -28.47 -11.45
C GLY A 622 -36.05 -26.96 -11.46
N THR A 623 -36.37 -26.37 -10.35
CA THR A 623 -36.10 -24.94 -10.10
C THR A 623 -35.76 -24.72 -8.63
N LYS A 624 -34.90 -23.73 -8.38
CA LYS A 624 -34.59 -23.21 -7.06
C LYS A 624 -34.91 -21.74 -7.05
N LEU A 625 -35.84 -21.34 -6.18
CA LEU A 625 -36.35 -19.98 -6.05
C LEU A 625 -35.93 -19.41 -4.70
N SER A 626 -35.38 -18.20 -4.71
CA SER A 626 -35.00 -17.46 -3.49
C SER A 626 -36.05 -16.37 -3.20
N PHE A 627 -36.57 -16.34 -1.98
CA PHE A 627 -37.59 -15.38 -1.52
C PHE A 627 -37.01 -14.55 -0.37
N GLY A 628 -36.75 -13.28 -0.61
CA GLY A 628 -36.06 -12.44 0.34
C GLY A 628 -34.64 -12.95 0.60
N ASP A 629 -34.12 -12.69 1.79
CA ASP A 629 -32.77 -13.13 2.20
C ASP A 629 -32.76 -14.49 2.91
N PHE A 630 -33.93 -15.01 3.29
CA PHE A 630 -34.00 -16.09 4.26
C PHE A 630 -34.58 -17.40 3.72
N TRP A 631 -35.38 -17.37 2.65
CA TRP A 631 -36.12 -18.52 2.17
C TRP A 631 -35.65 -18.97 0.80
N THR A 632 -35.55 -20.28 0.62
CA THR A 632 -35.33 -20.95 -0.65
C THR A 632 -36.34 -22.07 -0.81
N LEU A 633 -36.91 -22.23 -2.02
CA LEU A 633 -37.73 -23.35 -2.39
C LEU A 633 -37.11 -24.05 -3.59
N ARG A 634 -36.79 -25.34 -3.45
CA ARG A 634 -36.41 -26.23 -4.55
C ARG A 634 -37.58 -27.15 -4.86
N VAL A 635 -37.89 -27.24 -6.12
CA VAL A 635 -38.87 -28.16 -6.67
C VAL A 635 -38.21 -28.97 -7.77
N GLU A 636 -38.33 -30.28 -7.70
CA GLU A 636 -37.70 -31.18 -8.68
C GLU A 636 -38.65 -32.32 -9.03
N ALA A 637 -38.68 -32.71 -10.28
CA ALA A 637 -39.47 -33.87 -10.76
C ALA A 637 -38.61 -34.69 -11.71
N ASP A 638 -38.59 -36.01 -11.48
CA ASP A 638 -37.83 -36.97 -12.25
C ASP A 638 -38.78 -38.13 -12.69
N ASN A 639 -38.74 -38.49 -13.95
CA ASN A 639 -39.59 -39.55 -14.49
C ASN A 639 -38.97 -40.97 -14.40
N ASP A 640 -37.68 -41.05 -14.01
CA ASP A 640 -36.95 -42.30 -13.79
C ASP A 640 -35.95 -42.10 -12.63
N SER A 641 -36.50 -41.81 -11.45
CA SER A 641 -35.77 -41.27 -10.30
C SER A 641 -34.75 -42.26 -9.71
N PHE A 642 -33.62 -41.70 -9.27
CA PHE A 642 -32.62 -42.40 -8.45
C PHE A 642 -33.02 -42.52 -6.95
N ASP A 643 -34.13 -41.93 -6.51
CA ASP A 643 -34.73 -42.20 -5.18
C ASP A 643 -35.32 -43.63 -5.10
N VAL A 644 -35.50 -44.27 -6.21
CA VAL A 644 -35.79 -45.72 -6.28
C VAL A 644 -34.53 -46.49 -5.90
N PRO A 645 -34.51 -47.26 -4.79
CA PRO A 645 -33.36 -48.02 -4.36
C PRO A 645 -32.76 -48.90 -5.47
N VAL A 646 -31.44 -48.94 -5.65
CA VAL A 646 -30.81 -49.78 -6.67
C VAL A 646 -31.17 -51.24 -6.56
N ARG A 647 -31.47 -51.73 -5.37
CA ARG A 647 -32.00 -53.09 -5.16
C ARG A 647 -33.34 -53.35 -5.84
N ALA A 648 -34.18 -52.33 -6.01
CA ALA A 648 -35.45 -52.45 -6.77
C ALA A 648 -35.23 -52.73 -8.26
N VAL A 649 -34.10 -52.27 -8.81
CA VAL A 649 -33.76 -52.49 -10.22
C VAL A 649 -33.53 -53.98 -10.52
N THR A 650 -33.10 -54.78 -9.54
CA THR A 650 -33.00 -56.27 -9.69
C THR A 650 -34.34 -56.90 -10.04
N GLY A 651 -35.45 -56.32 -9.57
CA GLY A 651 -36.83 -56.69 -9.89
C GLY A 651 -37.45 -55.94 -11.08
N HIS A 652 -36.63 -55.19 -11.88
CA HIS A 652 -37.07 -54.32 -12.98
C HIS A 652 -38.09 -53.24 -12.51
N ILE A 653 -37.95 -52.79 -11.27
CA ILE A 653 -38.80 -51.75 -10.68
C ILE A 653 -38.09 -50.38 -10.86
N TYR A 654 -38.82 -49.47 -11.42
CA TYR A 654 -38.43 -48.05 -11.62
C TYR A 654 -39.47 -47.14 -10.98
N GLY A 655 -39.23 -45.79 -10.96
CA GLY A 655 -40.19 -44.89 -10.35
C GLY A 655 -40.03 -43.46 -10.84
N ARG A 656 -41.01 -42.65 -10.48
CA ARG A 656 -41.02 -41.20 -10.69
C ARG A 656 -41.00 -40.52 -9.34
N SER A 657 -40.25 -39.46 -9.20
CA SER A 657 -40.28 -38.66 -8.00
C SER A 657 -40.77 -37.22 -8.22
N LEU A 658 -41.22 -36.63 -7.14
CA LEU A 658 -41.51 -35.22 -6.97
C LEU A 658 -40.94 -34.80 -5.61
N ASP A 659 -39.98 -33.86 -5.61
CA ASP A 659 -39.30 -33.39 -4.43
C ASP A 659 -39.55 -31.91 -4.23
N LEU A 660 -39.93 -31.54 -3.00
CA LEU A 660 -40.11 -30.17 -2.55
C LEU A 660 -39.21 -29.92 -1.34
N ASN A 661 -38.29 -29.02 -1.43
CA ASN A 661 -37.41 -28.64 -0.31
C ASN A 661 -37.53 -27.16 0.01
N LEU A 662 -38.00 -26.82 1.21
CA LEU A 662 -38.07 -25.45 1.73
C LEU A 662 -36.94 -25.23 2.70
N GLY A 663 -36.02 -24.38 2.36
CA GLY A 663 -34.92 -23.95 3.23
C GLY A 663 -35.20 -22.58 3.86
N TRP A 664 -34.84 -22.45 5.13
CA TRP A 664 -34.83 -21.21 5.87
C TRP A 664 -33.45 -21.02 6.49
N ARG A 665 -32.82 -19.88 6.21
CA ARG A 665 -31.51 -19.54 6.74
C ARG A 665 -31.53 -18.15 7.35
N ALA A 666 -31.47 -18.05 8.67
CA ALA A 666 -31.40 -16.77 9.35
C ALA A 666 -30.01 -16.09 9.14
N SER A 667 -28.94 -16.87 9.15
CA SER A 667 -27.57 -16.48 8.89
C SER A 667 -26.71 -17.74 8.76
N GLU A 668 -25.39 -17.57 8.73
CA GLU A 668 -24.42 -18.66 8.86
C GLU A 668 -24.51 -19.42 10.18
N LEU A 669 -25.17 -18.84 11.20
CA LEU A 669 -25.26 -19.42 12.54
C LEU A 669 -26.51 -20.31 12.73
N LEU A 670 -27.53 -20.12 11.93
CA LEU A 670 -28.80 -20.82 12.13
C LEU A 670 -29.52 -21.06 10.80
N SER A 671 -29.80 -22.31 10.51
CA SER A 671 -30.58 -22.74 9.36
C SER A 671 -31.55 -23.86 9.72
N ALA A 672 -32.59 -24.00 8.93
CA ALA A 672 -33.54 -25.11 8.99
C ALA A 672 -34.00 -25.46 7.57
N HIS A 673 -34.38 -26.71 7.36
CA HIS A 673 -34.99 -27.11 6.12
C HIS A 673 -36.12 -28.12 6.39
N ALA A 674 -37.08 -28.20 5.45
CA ALA A 674 -38.13 -29.16 5.44
C ALA A 674 -38.32 -29.70 4.01
N GLY A 675 -38.36 -31.03 3.87
CA GLY A 675 -38.53 -31.75 2.62
C GLY A 675 -39.83 -32.51 2.56
N LEU A 676 -40.42 -32.59 1.37
CA LEU A 676 -41.50 -33.50 1.02
C LEU A 676 -41.06 -34.26 -0.22
N GLU A 677 -41.01 -35.57 -0.15
CA GLU A 677 -40.68 -36.47 -1.23
C GLU A 677 -41.87 -37.34 -1.56
N ARG A 678 -42.14 -37.59 -2.82
CA ARG A 678 -43.09 -38.59 -3.27
C ARG A 678 -42.53 -39.41 -4.40
N VAL A 679 -42.45 -40.73 -4.20
CA VAL A 679 -42.00 -41.68 -5.23
C VAL A 679 -43.17 -42.58 -5.62
N LEU A 680 -43.38 -42.72 -6.94
CA LEU A 680 -44.39 -43.60 -7.53
C LEU A 680 -43.62 -44.73 -8.23
N PHE A 681 -43.65 -45.93 -7.63
CA PHE A 681 -42.97 -47.11 -8.15
C PHE A 681 -43.80 -47.79 -9.25
N SER A 682 -43.15 -48.45 -10.20
CA SER A 682 -43.78 -49.18 -11.28
C SER A 682 -44.55 -50.42 -10.88
N ASP A 683 -44.25 -50.99 -9.68
CA ASP A 683 -44.99 -52.12 -9.05
C ASP A 683 -46.28 -51.70 -8.33
N GLY A 684 -46.64 -50.40 -8.41
CA GLY A 684 -47.85 -49.84 -7.80
C GLY A 684 -47.69 -49.31 -6.37
N ASN A 685 -46.47 -49.44 -5.76
CA ASN A 685 -46.22 -48.82 -4.48
C ASN A 685 -46.09 -47.30 -4.64
N GLN A 686 -46.46 -46.59 -3.59
CA GLN A 686 -46.25 -45.10 -3.48
C GLN A 686 -45.62 -44.82 -2.13
N ARG A 687 -44.43 -44.26 -2.14
CA ARG A 687 -43.77 -43.73 -0.94
C ARG A 687 -44.03 -42.24 -0.84
N ALA A 688 -44.37 -41.80 0.34
CA ALA A 688 -44.35 -40.39 0.72
C ALA A 688 -43.48 -40.24 1.95
N ALA A 689 -42.55 -39.29 1.90
CA ALA A 689 -41.66 -39.01 3.00
C ALA A 689 -41.64 -37.52 3.34
N ILE A 690 -41.43 -37.25 4.63
CA ILE A 690 -41.18 -35.90 5.15
C ILE A 690 -39.81 -35.90 5.83
N SER A 691 -39.05 -34.90 5.61
CA SER A 691 -37.81 -34.64 6.33
C SER A 691 -37.83 -33.23 6.91
N ALA A 692 -37.21 -33.04 8.08
CA ALA A 692 -36.95 -31.73 8.63
C ALA A 692 -35.65 -31.75 9.40
N ALA A 693 -34.87 -30.66 9.27
CA ALA A 693 -33.69 -30.50 10.11
C ALA A 693 -33.45 -29.03 10.46
N TRP A 694 -32.81 -28.82 11.56
CA TRP A 694 -32.28 -27.52 11.93
C TRP A 694 -30.84 -27.66 12.40
N ASP A 695 -30.04 -26.66 12.12
CA ASP A 695 -28.63 -26.57 12.47
C ASP A 695 -28.32 -25.23 13.13
N GLN A 696 -27.63 -25.30 14.27
CA GLN A 696 -27.14 -24.11 14.95
C GLN A 696 -25.65 -24.19 15.21
N ARG A 697 -24.92 -23.22 14.70
CA ARG A 697 -23.53 -23.06 15.02
C ARG A 697 -23.39 -22.49 16.43
N MET A 698 -22.84 -23.30 17.34
CA MET A 698 -22.72 -22.96 18.76
C MET A 698 -21.47 -22.16 19.05
N GLN A 699 -20.40 -22.43 18.33
CA GLN A 699 -19.13 -21.76 18.50
C GLN A 699 -18.37 -21.66 17.20
N THR A 700 -17.77 -20.47 16.98
CA THR A 700 -16.85 -20.17 15.90
C THR A 700 -15.57 -19.62 16.50
N THR A 701 -14.46 -20.17 16.08
CA THR A 701 -13.10 -19.65 16.35
C THR A 701 -12.36 -19.57 15.02
N PRO A 702 -11.23 -18.88 14.93
CA PRO A 702 -10.46 -18.82 13.69
C PRO A 702 -10.01 -20.19 13.15
N ARG A 703 -10.00 -21.23 14.00
CA ARG A 703 -9.49 -22.56 13.63
C ARG A 703 -10.51 -23.67 13.67
N TRP A 704 -11.62 -23.49 14.35
CA TRP A 704 -12.63 -24.55 14.44
C TRP A 704 -14.03 -24.00 14.70
N GLN A 705 -15.00 -24.75 14.25
CA GLN A 705 -16.43 -24.48 14.38
C GLN A 705 -17.12 -25.71 14.93
N MET A 706 -18.14 -25.51 15.75
CA MET A 706 -18.98 -26.57 16.28
C MET A 706 -20.44 -26.21 16.04
N SER A 707 -21.19 -27.15 15.46
CA SER A 707 -22.63 -27.04 15.25
C SER A 707 -23.35 -28.20 15.93
N ILE A 708 -24.56 -27.92 16.34
CA ILE A 708 -25.54 -28.95 16.82
C ILE A 708 -26.83 -28.74 16.07
N GLY A 709 -27.58 -29.82 15.97
CA GLY A 709 -28.90 -29.79 15.34
C GLY A 709 -29.73 -31.03 15.67
N ALA A 710 -30.84 -31.10 15.04
CA ALA A 710 -31.69 -32.29 15.06
C ALA A 710 -32.26 -32.55 13.67
N GLU A 711 -32.44 -33.78 13.34
CA GLU A 711 -33.02 -34.25 12.10
C GLU A 711 -34.17 -35.18 12.35
N GLU A 712 -35.23 -35.01 11.58
CA GLU A 712 -36.47 -35.82 11.58
C GLU A 712 -36.66 -36.43 10.20
N TRP A 713 -37.06 -37.68 10.20
CA TRP A 713 -37.51 -38.41 9.02
C TRP A 713 -38.74 -39.18 9.34
N ALA A 714 -39.76 -39.15 8.45
CA ALA A 714 -40.93 -39.99 8.50
C ALA A 714 -41.29 -40.44 7.09
N SER A 715 -41.57 -41.71 6.89
CA SER A 715 -42.09 -42.20 5.60
C SER A 715 -43.28 -43.12 5.74
N SER A 716 -44.00 -43.25 4.63
CA SER A 716 -45.18 -44.10 4.49
C SER A 716 -45.24 -44.71 3.09
N ASN A 717 -45.42 -46.02 3.00
CA ASN A 717 -45.66 -46.75 1.75
C ASN A 717 -47.10 -47.21 1.63
N SER A 718 -47.64 -47.13 0.40
CA SER A 718 -49.03 -47.54 0.16
C SER A 718 -49.25 -49.07 0.26
N LEU A 719 -48.23 -49.83 -0.15
CA LEU A 719 -48.28 -51.30 -0.08
C LEU A 719 -47.54 -51.80 1.19
N ASP A 720 -48.09 -52.86 1.76
CA ASP A 720 -47.60 -53.54 2.96
C ASP A 720 -47.21 -54.99 2.63
N GLU A 721 -46.44 -55.18 1.58
CA GLU A 721 -46.05 -56.49 1.05
C GLU A 721 -44.54 -56.58 1.00
N ASP A 722 -44.01 -57.79 1.07
CA ASP A 722 -42.61 -58.05 0.92
C ASP A 722 -42.16 -57.69 -0.52
N ARG A 723 -41.16 -56.74 -0.61
CA ARG A 723 -40.67 -56.21 -1.89
C ARG A 723 -39.17 -56.47 -1.98
N PRO A 724 -38.64 -56.50 -3.20
CA PRO A 724 -37.19 -56.67 -3.37
C PRO A 724 -36.38 -55.47 -2.87
N TYR A 725 -37.01 -54.45 -2.28
CA TYR A 725 -36.38 -53.26 -1.70
C TYR A 725 -37.01 -52.94 -0.33
N PHE A 726 -36.33 -52.15 0.50
CA PHE A 726 -36.84 -51.74 1.81
C PHE A 726 -38.11 -50.91 1.67
N ASN A 727 -39.21 -51.44 2.25
CA ASN A 727 -40.57 -50.94 2.07
C ASN A 727 -41.34 -50.93 3.40
N PRO A 728 -40.89 -50.16 4.42
CA PRO A 728 -41.63 -50.07 5.68
C PRO A 728 -43.03 -49.42 5.45
N LYS A 729 -44.08 -50.01 6.02
CA LYS A 729 -45.42 -49.41 5.94
C LYS A 729 -45.42 -47.98 6.49
N HIS A 730 -44.85 -47.78 7.67
CA HIS A 730 -44.56 -46.51 8.29
C HIS A 730 -43.26 -46.62 9.03
N ASP A 731 -42.42 -45.62 8.92
CA ASP A 731 -41.22 -45.44 9.74
C ASP A 731 -41.05 -44.00 10.19
N PHE A 732 -40.29 -43.80 11.27
CA PHE A 732 -40.06 -42.50 11.86
C PHE A 732 -38.69 -42.52 12.60
N SER A 733 -37.95 -41.46 12.43
CA SER A 733 -36.76 -41.18 13.25
C SER A 733 -36.68 -39.69 13.60
N LEU A 734 -36.19 -39.40 14.80
CA LEU A 734 -35.86 -38.05 15.25
C LEU A 734 -34.69 -38.12 16.20
N GLY A 735 -33.65 -37.45 15.88
CA GLY A 735 -32.46 -37.47 16.74
C GLY A 735 -31.53 -36.28 16.57
N PRO A 736 -30.70 -36.03 17.56
CA PRO A 736 -29.66 -35.01 17.49
C PRO A 736 -28.55 -35.39 16.52
N HIS A 737 -27.98 -34.37 15.89
CA HIS A 737 -26.67 -34.47 15.23
C HIS A 737 -25.74 -33.35 15.68
N GLY A 738 -24.44 -33.51 15.43
CA GLY A 738 -23.45 -32.51 15.70
C GLY A 738 -22.30 -32.62 14.73
N SER A 739 -21.70 -31.48 14.42
CA SER A 739 -20.50 -31.41 13.59
C SER A 739 -19.41 -30.62 14.26
N PHE A 740 -18.17 -31.05 14.02
CA PHE A 740 -16.95 -30.35 14.40
C PHE A 740 -16.07 -30.25 13.19
N ASP A 741 -15.81 -28.99 12.75
CA ASP A 741 -14.96 -28.65 11.61
C ASP A 741 -13.74 -27.92 12.11
N TRP A 742 -12.52 -28.34 11.70
CA TRP A 742 -11.32 -27.63 12.06
C TRP A 742 -10.42 -27.39 10.86
N LEU A 743 -10.02 -26.14 10.71
CA LEU A 743 -9.04 -25.69 9.74
C LEU A 743 -7.64 -26.04 10.23
N THR A 744 -7.09 -27.09 9.62
CA THR A 744 -5.77 -27.63 9.99
C THR A 744 -4.65 -26.77 9.46
N TRP A 745 -4.82 -26.29 8.23
CA TRP A 745 -3.82 -25.48 7.54
C TRP A 745 -4.49 -24.58 6.49
N GLN A 746 -3.99 -23.34 6.41
CA GLN A 746 -4.33 -22.40 5.36
C GLN A 746 -3.11 -21.58 4.97
N ARG A 747 -2.96 -21.33 3.69
CA ARG A 747 -2.00 -20.37 3.15
C ARG A 747 -2.55 -19.78 1.85
N TYR A 748 -2.91 -18.49 1.90
CA TYR A 748 -3.56 -17.76 0.80
C TYR A 748 -4.85 -18.43 0.34
N ASP A 749 -4.92 -18.81 -0.94
CA ASP A 749 -6.06 -19.48 -1.58
C ASP A 749 -6.09 -21.00 -1.37
N ARG A 750 -5.10 -21.55 -0.63
CA ARG A 750 -5.00 -22.99 -0.32
C ARG A 750 -5.41 -23.25 1.11
N SER A 751 -6.19 -24.30 1.31
CA SER A 751 -6.58 -24.70 2.64
C SER A 751 -6.76 -26.21 2.76
N PHE A 752 -6.62 -26.70 3.97
CA PHE A 752 -6.94 -28.07 4.37
C PHE A 752 -7.74 -28.03 5.66
N HIS A 753 -8.96 -28.48 5.61
CA HIS A 753 -9.77 -28.63 6.78
C HIS A 753 -10.35 -30.04 6.90
N GLN A 754 -10.71 -30.41 8.11
CA GLN A 754 -11.21 -31.72 8.47
C GLN A 754 -12.53 -31.55 9.22
N ARG A 755 -13.46 -32.48 9.01
CA ARG A 755 -14.78 -32.43 9.61
C ARG A 755 -15.17 -33.78 10.17
N VAL A 756 -15.75 -33.77 11.35
CA VAL A 756 -16.40 -34.93 11.97
C VAL A 756 -17.87 -34.61 12.15
N GLU A 757 -18.73 -35.53 11.75
CA GLU A 757 -20.17 -35.45 11.94
C GLU A 757 -20.64 -36.70 12.66
N LEU A 758 -21.50 -36.53 13.64
CA LEU A 758 -22.08 -37.61 14.43
C LEU A 758 -23.59 -37.40 14.53
N GLN A 759 -24.34 -38.49 14.36
CA GLN A 759 -25.79 -38.52 14.53
C GLN A 759 -26.20 -39.76 15.28
N ALA A 760 -27.23 -39.66 16.11
CA ALA A 760 -27.85 -40.80 16.75
C ALA A 760 -29.35 -40.52 16.94
N ALA A 761 -30.17 -41.42 16.45
CA ALA A 761 -31.61 -41.27 16.49
C ALA A 761 -32.30 -42.60 16.86
N PRO A 762 -33.28 -42.62 17.75
CA PRO A 762 -34.25 -43.69 17.80
C PRO A 762 -34.97 -43.79 16.46
N TYR A 763 -35.04 -44.99 15.91
CA TYR A 763 -35.71 -45.29 14.66
C TYR A 763 -36.84 -46.28 14.95
N TRP A 764 -38.07 -45.88 14.69
CA TRP A 764 -39.26 -46.69 14.84
C TRP A 764 -39.76 -47.16 13.48
N GLN A 765 -40.09 -48.45 13.38
CA GLN A 765 -40.70 -49.06 12.23
C GLN A 765 -41.95 -49.83 12.63
N GLN A 766 -43.04 -49.61 11.90
CA GLN A 766 -44.28 -50.36 12.14
C GLN A 766 -43.99 -51.85 12.02
N ASN A 767 -44.57 -52.69 12.95
CA ASN A 767 -44.39 -54.10 13.10
C ASN A 767 -43.07 -54.58 13.72
N TYR A 768 -42.02 -53.75 13.74
CA TYR A 768 -40.66 -54.09 14.24
C TYR A 768 -40.26 -53.34 15.51
N GLY A 769 -40.98 -52.24 15.84
CA GLY A 769 -40.73 -51.46 17.03
C GLY A 769 -39.62 -50.44 16.88
N THR A 770 -38.95 -50.14 17.97
CA THR A 770 -37.94 -49.10 18.01
C THR A 770 -36.54 -49.68 18.12
N GLY A 771 -35.62 -49.32 17.21
CA GLY A 771 -34.19 -49.55 17.27
C GLY A 771 -33.43 -48.19 17.33
N PHE A 772 -32.14 -48.25 17.09
CA PHE A 772 -31.29 -47.04 17.02
C PHE A 772 -30.56 -46.98 15.68
N SER A 773 -30.62 -45.81 15.04
CA SER A 773 -29.74 -45.43 13.94
C SER A 773 -28.62 -44.59 14.47
N VAL A 774 -27.40 -44.89 14.07
CA VAL A 774 -26.20 -44.10 14.40
C VAL A 774 -25.36 -43.91 13.15
N SER A 775 -24.89 -42.70 12.91
CA SER A 775 -23.94 -42.42 11.85
C SER A 775 -22.76 -41.61 12.33
N ALA A 776 -21.63 -41.87 11.73
CA ALA A 776 -20.38 -41.10 11.92
C ALA A 776 -19.73 -40.86 10.55
N HIS A 777 -19.34 -39.65 10.30
CA HIS A 777 -18.60 -39.25 9.11
C HIS A 777 -17.36 -38.50 9.49
N TYR A 778 -16.23 -38.81 8.83
CA TYR A 778 -14.98 -38.05 8.87
C TYR A 778 -14.62 -37.64 7.46
N GLY A 779 -14.51 -36.32 7.21
CA GLY A 779 -14.20 -35.74 5.92
C GLY A 779 -12.91 -34.93 5.94
N GLN A 780 -12.19 -34.96 4.84
CA GLN A 780 -11.03 -34.14 4.52
C GLN A 780 -11.35 -33.31 3.29
N TYR A 781 -11.06 -32.02 3.34
CA TYR A 781 -11.37 -31.04 2.29
C TYR A 781 -10.10 -30.25 1.96
N TRP A 782 -9.67 -30.34 0.72
CA TRP A 782 -8.44 -29.77 0.20
C TRP A 782 -8.78 -28.73 -0.88
N LYS A 783 -8.55 -27.46 -0.61
CA LYS A 783 -8.54 -26.42 -1.64
C LYS A 783 -7.09 -26.26 -2.13
N LEU A 784 -6.81 -26.76 -3.32
CA LEU A 784 -5.43 -26.77 -3.88
C LEU A 784 -5.09 -25.46 -4.58
N ARG A 785 -6.07 -24.78 -5.15
CA ARG A 785 -6.03 -23.44 -5.74
C ARG A 785 -7.45 -22.94 -5.94
N SER A 786 -7.60 -21.67 -6.29
CA SER A 786 -8.90 -21.15 -6.75
C SER A 786 -9.42 -22.01 -7.90
N GLY A 787 -10.66 -22.47 -7.80
CA GLY A 787 -11.31 -23.35 -8.79
C GLY A 787 -10.85 -24.83 -8.80
N LEU A 788 -10.12 -25.33 -7.77
CA LEU A 788 -9.82 -26.76 -7.64
C LEU A 788 -9.91 -27.23 -6.19
N GLU A 789 -10.91 -28.05 -5.90
CA GLU A 789 -11.15 -28.65 -4.59
C GLU A 789 -11.24 -30.16 -4.67
N LEU A 790 -10.64 -30.83 -3.69
CA LEU A 790 -10.71 -32.28 -3.52
C LEU A 790 -11.36 -32.59 -2.18
N ARG A 791 -12.19 -33.62 -2.15
CA ARG A 791 -12.87 -34.14 -0.97
C ARG A 791 -12.57 -35.64 -0.82
N CYS A 792 -12.30 -36.06 0.40
CA CYS A 792 -12.15 -37.49 0.71
C CYS A 792 -12.68 -37.72 2.12
N GLY A 793 -13.44 -38.78 2.35
CA GLY A 793 -14.02 -39.05 3.66
C GLY A 793 -14.37 -40.52 3.89
N LEU A 794 -14.55 -40.88 5.13
CA LEU A 794 -15.03 -42.18 5.57
C LEU A 794 -16.32 -41.97 6.33
N SER A 795 -17.37 -42.70 5.95
CA SER A 795 -18.63 -42.77 6.70
C SER A 795 -18.87 -44.16 7.21
N TRP A 796 -19.52 -44.24 8.35
CA TRP A 796 -20.05 -45.49 8.94
C TRP A 796 -21.43 -45.21 9.48
N ASN A 797 -22.37 -46.11 9.17
CA ASN A 797 -23.70 -46.03 9.72
C ASN A 797 -24.25 -47.42 10.08
N THR A 798 -25.13 -47.42 11.05
CA THR A 798 -25.97 -48.57 11.39
C THR A 798 -27.40 -48.14 11.45
N GLN A 799 -28.29 -48.97 10.90
CA GLN A 799 -29.75 -48.72 10.88
C GLN A 799 -30.51 -50.02 11.01
N PRO A 800 -31.62 -50.04 11.74
CA PRO A 800 -32.53 -51.14 11.76
C PRO A 800 -33.30 -51.23 10.45
N TYR A 801 -33.31 -52.40 9.82
CA TYR A 801 -34.15 -52.78 8.71
C TYR A 801 -34.94 -54.06 9.09
N ASP A 802 -36.26 -53.93 9.13
CA ASP A 802 -37.17 -55.02 9.47
C ASP A 802 -36.80 -55.77 10.79
N GLY A 803 -36.37 -54.97 11.78
CA GLY A 803 -35.93 -55.40 13.09
C GLY A 803 -34.50 -55.93 13.20
N ALA A 804 -33.75 -56.00 12.11
CA ALA A 804 -32.34 -56.39 12.08
C ALA A 804 -31.44 -55.13 11.88
N ASN A 805 -30.39 -55.01 12.67
CA ASN A 805 -29.41 -53.94 12.48
C ASN A 805 -28.44 -54.32 11.37
N GLU A 806 -28.35 -53.46 10.36
CA GLU A 806 -27.35 -53.54 9.29
C GLU A 806 -26.30 -52.45 9.47
N HIS A 807 -25.07 -52.71 9.02
CA HIS A 807 -23.97 -51.76 9.06
C HIS A 807 -23.49 -51.46 7.63
N ARG A 808 -23.11 -50.21 7.39
CA ARG A 808 -22.48 -49.83 6.15
C ARG A 808 -21.30 -48.93 6.46
N THR A 809 -20.13 -49.17 5.84
CA THR A 809 -18.95 -48.30 5.80
C THR A 809 -18.78 -47.81 4.38
N ALA A 810 -18.46 -46.54 4.17
CA ALA A 810 -18.21 -46.05 2.84
C ALA A 810 -17.01 -45.09 2.78
N LEU A 811 -16.33 -45.15 1.64
CA LEU A 811 -15.32 -44.19 1.23
C LEU A 811 -15.98 -43.19 0.27
N ASN A 812 -15.96 -41.92 0.65
CA ASN A 812 -16.49 -40.83 -0.18
C ASN A 812 -15.30 -40.08 -0.83
N THR A 813 -15.38 -39.79 -2.11
CA THR A 813 -14.38 -39.03 -2.84
C THR A 813 -15.08 -37.99 -3.72
N GLY A 814 -14.51 -36.81 -3.85
CA GLY A 814 -15.09 -35.77 -4.70
C GLY A 814 -14.03 -34.82 -5.24
N VAL A 815 -14.33 -34.28 -6.42
CA VAL A 815 -13.52 -33.23 -7.06
C VAL A 815 -14.46 -32.18 -7.63
N THR A 816 -14.11 -30.91 -7.42
CA THR A 816 -14.73 -29.77 -8.09
C THR A 816 -13.66 -28.99 -8.80
N TRP A 817 -13.85 -28.72 -10.09
CA TRP A 817 -12.90 -28.00 -10.91
C TRP A 817 -13.59 -26.96 -11.79
N GLY A 818 -13.05 -25.73 -11.81
CA GLY A 818 -13.36 -24.68 -12.75
C GLY A 818 -12.10 -24.33 -13.58
N SER A 819 -12.22 -24.20 -14.89
CA SER A 819 -11.07 -23.77 -15.71
C SER A 819 -10.77 -22.30 -15.45
N GLN A 820 -9.48 -21.95 -15.42
CA GLN A 820 -9.02 -20.55 -15.36
C GLN A 820 -8.94 -19.94 -16.75
#